data_93483f2c9426b5e7cbb24147910beb84
#
_entry.id   93483f2c9426b5e7cbb24147910beb84
#
_cell.length_a   1.000
_cell.length_b   1.000
_cell.length_c   1.000
_cell.angle_alpha   90.00
_cell.angle_beta   90.00
_cell.angle_gamma   90.00
#
_symmetry.space_group_name_H-M   'P 1'
#
loop_
_entity.id
_entity.type
_entity.pdbx_description
1 polymer ?
#
loop_
_entity_poly.entity_id
_entity_poly.type
_entity_poly.pdbx_seq_one_letter_code
_entity_poly.pdbx_strand_id
1 'polypeptide(L)'
;MSFVRANIKRIVMEDVSPRVTQFDVIFEAVTNAIQAEATNIVCTVGSNDNPLEDSEEVIVEKRVDTITISDNGVGFRPDRYDAFCEYRSEKNKDLGCKGVGRLIFLKVFDKIDVISRIKADGEIRSFNFSLDFDPAKATSQKETISENSTEISFSGVTALFLDKSKDLDRRIKLDISTIREKVYLHLLPTLFFSKKRGREVTISFVDAVTSEQIEIRPDDIPDLQTTHFQVRDREEKQFDFNLYYLVRNQAGKFNAYFCADNRTVCDFGEKGLSVSLPAGYSGLMLVESDYLKEKVNNDRNDFDIYPVKTDTFSPLSWEMINRALKMSIGGLVTKLIPDAPALNKKKLDEIQNERPYLVGYIEERDYDIAGFLDKNQIIEKAKKRFDAAKEQLLASAGKDEYTDSELTDAIQITQDELVSYINDRALVLERLRVLADDKEKVEKIIHDLFMKKGTEDDFFLIGKNNLWLIDDRFTTYSYAASDKKIEGILAAIDEDADGSPNLSDKPDLALFFSGDPNSERKLKAVLVEIKPFDFRSKPERKKFEGITQLRDYIRAFKDREKIDEIFAYLVTDVDDKLALLLEEDGYSRLYSQDYPIYHRHYGNLGSIFVVGARTLIADAEARNKVFLDIIRKQSRLTKRFSADSAN
;
A
#
# COMPACT_ATOMS: atom_id res chain seq x y z
N MET A 1 -3.06 32.98 -48.48
CA MET A 1 -2.56 31.68 -48.03
C MET A 1 -3.62 31.09 -47.16
N SER A 2 -4.16 29.92 -47.53
CA SER A 2 -5.14 29.23 -46.66
C SER A 2 -4.38 28.50 -45.55
N PHE A 3 -4.50 28.98 -44.33
CA PHE A 3 -3.92 28.28 -43.17
C PHE A 3 -4.80 27.07 -42.83
N VAL A 4 -4.16 25.95 -42.51
CA VAL A 4 -4.85 24.80 -41.92
C VAL A 4 -5.31 25.20 -40.53
N ARG A 5 -6.63 25.27 -40.29
CA ARG A 5 -7.20 25.61 -39.00
C ARG A 5 -7.25 24.35 -38.12
N ALA A 6 -6.65 24.41 -36.95
CA ALA A 6 -6.80 23.36 -35.94
C ALA A 6 -8.22 23.39 -35.33
N ASN A 7 -8.88 22.25 -35.24
CA ASN A 7 -10.17 22.14 -34.56
C ASN A 7 -9.96 21.97 -33.05
N ILE A 8 -10.00 23.08 -32.32
CA ILE A 8 -9.75 23.12 -30.86
C ILE A 8 -10.67 22.15 -30.12
N LYS A 9 -11.95 22.08 -30.49
CA LYS A 9 -12.91 21.17 -29.85
C LYS A 9 -12.48 19.71 -29.96
N ARG A 10 -12.03 19.28 -31.15
CA ARG A 10 -11.56 17.92 -31.38
C ARG A 10 -10.28 17.63 -30.57
N ILE A 11 -9.33 18.55 -30.57
CA ILE A 11 -8.07 18.41 -29.82
C ILE A 11 -8.35 18.30 -28.31
N VAL A 12 -9.23 19.13 -27.75
CA VAL A 12 -9.60 19.09 -26.34
C VAL A 12 -10.27 17.75 -25.98
N MET A 13 -11.09 17.22 -26.87
CA MET A 13 -11.82 15.96 -26.59
C MET A 13 -10.96 14.71 -26.78
N GLU A 14 -10.06 14.69 -27.78
CA GLU A 14 -9.28 13.51 -28.16
C GLU A 14 -7.85 13.50 -27.57
N ASP A 15 -7.15 14.65 -27.57
CA ASP A 15 -5.75 14.74 -27.19
C ASP A 15 -5.51 15.10 -25.73
N VAL A 16 -6.45 15.83 -25.08
CA VAL A 16 -6.34 16.15 -23.64
C VAL A 16 -6.82 14.97 -22.81
N SER A 17 -5.97 14.51 -21.88
CA SER A 17 -6.26 13.37 -21.00
C SER A 17 -7.66 13.44 -20.36
N PRO A 18 -8.44 12.35 -20.34
CA PRO A 18 -9.71 12.29 -19.62
C PRO A 18 -9.56 12.33 -18.09
N ARG A 19 -8.33 12.18 -17.57
CA ARG A 19 -8.01 12.19 -16.13
C ARG A 19 -7.64 13.58 -15.60
N VAL A 20 -7.70 14.61 -16.42
CA VAL A 20 -7.44 16.01 -16.01
C VAL A 20 -8.36 16.40 -14.87
N THR A 21 -7.82 17.16 -13.90
CA THR A 21 -8.49 17.64 -12.70
C THR A 21 -8.45 19.17 -12.61
N GLN A 22 -9.16 19.76 -11.66
CA GLN A 22 -9.03 21.19 -11.36
C GLN A 22 -7.64 21.57 -10.82
N PHE A 23 -6.91 20.61 -10.19
CA PHE A 23 -5.52 20.84 -9.79
C PHE A 23 -4.62 21.09 -11.01
N ASP A 24 -4.84 20.37 -12.10
CA ASP A 24 -4.04 20.56 -13.32
C ASP A 24 -4.25 21.94 -13.93
N VAL A 25 -5.46 22.51 -13.79
CA VAL A 25 -5.76 23.90 -14.17
C VAL A 25 -4.95 24.86 -13.32
N ILE A 26 -4.94 24.70 -11.99
CA ILE A 26 -4.17 25.55 -11.07
C ILE A 26 -2.68 25.44 -11.38
N PHE A 27 -2.16 24.21 -11.53
CA PHE A 27 -0.74 23.97 -11.81
C PHE A 27 -0.29 24.64 -13.09
N GLU A 28 -1.05 24.50 -14.18
CA GLU A 28 -0.71 25.09 -15.47
C GLU A 28 -0.84 26.63 -15.44
N ALA A 29 -1.91 27.17 -14.83
CA ALA A 29 -2.09 28.61 -14.76
C ALA A 29 -1.01 29.30 -13.91
N VAL A 30 -0.68 28.74 -12.73
CA VAL A 30 0.40 29.27 -11.87
C VAL A 30 1.76 29.12 -12.56
N THR A 31 2.01 28.00 -13.25
CA THR A 31 3.25 27.84 -14.00
C THR A 31 3.38 28.86 -15.12
N ASN A 32 2.29 29.16 -15.83
CA ASN A 32 2.27 30.18 -16.89
C ASN A 32 2.54 31.58 -16.30
N ALA A 33 2.03 31.89 -15.11
CA ALA A 33 2.33 33.14 -14.39
C ALA A 33 3.84 33.22 -14.02
N ILE A 34 4.44 32.15 -13.50
CA ILE A 34 5.89 32.11 -13.20
C ILE A 34 6.72 32.30 -14.48
N GLN A 35 6.29 31.71 -15.60
CA GLN A 35 6.94 31.89 -16.90
C GLN A 35 6.73 33.28 -17.49
N ALA A 36 5.62 33.93 -17.12
CA ALA A 36 5.37 35.36 -17.41
C ALA A 36 6.17 36.31 -16.49
N GLU A 37 7.11 35.74 -15.71
CA GLU A 37 8.00 36.49 -14.82
C GLU A 37 7.29 37.11 -13.61
N ALA A 38 6.12 36.60 -13.24
CA ALA A 38 5.44 37.00 -12.04
C ALA A 38 6.26 36.67 -10.78
N THR A 39 6.23 37.60 -9.84
CA THR A 39 6.79 37.45 -8.49
C THR A 39 5.69 37.34 -7.43
N ASN A 40 4.50 37.81 -7.75
CA ASN A 40 3.29 37.73 -6.92
C ASN A 40 2.18 37.05 -7.70
N ILE A 41 1.63 35.98 -7.17
CA ILE A 41 0.53 35.22 -7.77
C ILE A 41 -0.52 34.98 -6.70
N VAL A 42 -1.78 35.26 -7.02
CA VAL A 42 -2.91 35.04 -6.13
C VAL A 42 -3.86 34.03 -6.78
N CYS A 43 -4.10 32.93 -6.11
CA CYS A 43 -5.05 31.88 -6.47
C CYS A 43 -6.28 32.00 -5.58
N THR A 44 -7.39 32.56 -6.10
CA THR A 44 -8.65 32.65 -5.38
C THR A 44 -9.55 31.50 -5.80
N VAL A 45 -10.09 30.75 -4.85
CA VAL A 45 -11.01 29.63 -5.08
C VAL A 45 -12.35 29.91 -4.42
N GLY A 46 -13.45 29.61 -5.11
CA GLY A 46 -14.79 29.85 -4.62
C GLY A 46 -15.74 28.67 -4.85
N SER A 47 -16.82 28.64 -4.08
CA SER A 47 -17.90 27.66 -4.19
C SER A 47 -19.24 28.40 -4.35
N ASN A 48 -20.08 27.84 -5.22
CA ASN A 48 -21.47 28.26 -5.38
C ASN A 48 -22.44 27.36 -4.60
N ASP A 49 -21.93 26.35 -3.90
CA ASP A 49 -22.76 25.47 -3.09
C ASP A 49 -23.30 26.26 -1.89
N ASN A 50 -24.57 26.66 -1.96
CA ASN A 50 -25.27 27.22 -0.80
C ASN A 50 -25.69 26.08 0.12
N PRO A 51 -25.41 26.15 1.42
CA PRO A 51 -26.06 25.25 2.36
C PRO A 51 -27.58 25.53 2.28
N LEU A 52 -28.36 24.49 2.03
CA LEU A 52 -29.81 24.57 2.18
C LEU A 52 -30.10 24.95 3.63
N GLU A 53 -30.79 26.06 3.86
CA GLU A 53 -31.04 26.67 5.17
C GLU A 53 -31.90 25.83 6.14
N ASP A 54 -32.31 24.58 5.76
CA ASP A 54 -33.32 23.82 6.48
C ASP A 54 -32.90 22.42 6.99
N SER A 55 -31.62 22.13 7.14
CA SER A 55 -31.22 20.85 7.78
C SER A 55 -30.09 21.01 8.80
N GLU A 56 -30.44 20.87 10.07
CA GLU A 56 -29.55 21.07 11.23
C GLU A 56 -28.37 20.09 11.36
N GLU A 57 -28.08 19.17 10.43
CA GLU A 57 -27.02 18.15 10.63
C GLU A 57 -26.25 17.66 9.37
N VAL A 58 -26.37 18.29 8.22
CA VAL A 58 -25.55 17.87 7.06
C VAL A 58 -24.46 18.90 6.81
N ILE A 59 -23.22 18.58 7.20
CA ILE A 59 -22.03 19.31 6.75
C ILE A 59 -21.88 19.06 5.25
N VAL A 60 -22.45 19.94 4.42
CA VAL A 60 -22.25 19.90 2.97
C VAL A 60 -20.80 20.32 2.70
N GLU A 61 -19.95 19.38 2.30
CA GLU A 61 -18.59 19.68 1.86
C GLU A 61 -18.64 20.63 0.66
N LYS A 62 -18.21 21.86 0.85
CA LYS A 62 -18.10 22.84 -0.23
C LYS A 62 -17.07 22.39 -1.25
N ARG A 63 -17.42 22.53 -2.53
CA ARG A 63 -16.54 22.20 -3.65
C ARG A 63 -16.22 23.41 -4.49
N VAL A 64 -15.06 23.39 -5.16
CA VAL A 64 -14.58 24.51 -5.96
C VAL A 64 -15.35 24.59 -7.27
N ASP A 65 -16.04 25.70 -7.49
CA ASP A 65 -16.76 26.05 -8.73
C ASP A 65 -16.04 27.09 -9.54
N THR A 66 -15.31 27.98 -8.87
CA THR A 66 -14.58 29.07 -9.52
C THR A 66 -13.12 29.08 -9.08
N ILE A 67 -12.25 29.39 -10.00
CA ILE A 67 -10.82 29.61 -9.75
C ILE A 67 -10.45 30.94 -10.44
N THR A 68 -9.75 31.82 -9.74
CA THR A 68 -9.18 33.03 -10.34
C THR A 68 -7.68 33.04 -10.03
N ILE A 69 -6.86 33.18 -11.07
CA ILE A 69 -5.41 33.37 -10.94
C ILE A 69 -5.07 34.76 -11.35
N SER A 70 -4.54 35.54 -10.42
CA SER A 70 -4.07 36.92 -10.67
C SER A 70 -2.57 36.99 -10.47
N ASP A 71 -1.83 37.58 -11.37
CA ASP A 71 -0.39 37.72 -11.34
C ASP A 71 0.10 39.11 -11.77
N ASN A 72 1.32 39.47 -11.36
CA ASN A 72 2.00 40.70 -11.73
C ASN A 72 3.05 40.53 -12.85
N GLY A 73 2.95 39.46 -13.62
CA GLY A 73 3.86 39.19 -14.74
C GLY A 73 3.77 40.19 -15.91
N VAL A 74 4.56 39.94 -16.94
CA VAL A 74 4.62 40.86 -18.10
C VAL A 74 3.34 40.91 -18.96
N GLY A 75 2.39 40.02 -18.68
CA GLY A 75 1.08 39.98 -19.33
C GLY A 75 1.05 39.52 -20.78
N PHE A 76 -0.11 39.63 -21.41
CA PHE A 76 -0.36 39.26 -22.80
C PHE A 76 0.04 40.36 -23.78
N ARG A 77 1.34 40.76 -23.78
CA ARG A 77 1.91 41.62 -24.81
C ARG A 77 1.67 41.02 -26.21
N PRO A 78 1.71 41.82 -27.29
CA PRO A 78 1.40 41.33 -28.63
C PRO A 78 2.08 40.00 -29.00
N ASP A 79 3.37 39.93 -28.74
CA ASP A 79 4.17 38.77 -29.02
C ASP A 79 3.78 37.51 -28.20
N ARG A 80 3.35 37.68 -26.94
CA ARG A 80 2.87 36.61 -26.07
C ARG A 80 1.44 36.21 -26.39
N TYR A 81 0.61 37.20 -26.78
CA TYR A 81 -0.75 36.92 -27.21
C TYR A 81 -0.77 36.11 -28.51
N ASP A 82 0.08 36.47 -29.50
CA ASP A 82 0.22 35.72 -30.74
C ASP A 82 0.64 34.27 -30.46
N ALA A 83 1.64 34.07 -29.58
CA ALA A 83 2.06 32.74 -29.14
C ALA A 83 0.94 31.97 -28.39
N PHE A 84 0.09 32.66 -27.65
CA PHE A 84 -1.10 32.06 -27.02
C PHE A 84 -2.13 31.64 -28.06
N CYS A 85 -2.29 32.37 -29.16
CA CYS A 85 -3.24 32.03 -30.21
C CYS A 85 -2.76 30.90 -31.13
N GLU A 86 -1.46 30.64 -31.17
CA GLU A 86 -0.85 29.60 -32.03
C GLU A 86 -0.80 28.25 -31.33
N TYR A 87 -1.45 27.21 -31.92
CA TYR A 87 -1.35 25.83 -31.45
C TYR A 87 0.06 25.28 -31.67
N ARG A 88 0.69 24.76 -30.58
CA ARG A 88 2.08 24.30 -30.58
C ARG A 88 3.09 25.39 -30.98
N SER A 89 2.91 26.61 -30.48
CA SER A 89 3.83 27.70 -30.70
C SER A 89 5.27 27.35 -30.27
N GLU A 90 6.25 27.59 -31.15
CA GLU A 90 7.67 27.35 -30.85
C GLU A 90 8.34 28.50 -30.10
N LYS A 91 7.67 29.62 -29.91
CA LYS A 91 8.22 30.88 -29.39
C LYS A 91 8.78 30.80 -27.96
N ASN A 92 8.28 29.88 -27.14
CA ASN A 92 8.75 29.63 -25.79
C ASN A 92 9.34 28.21 -25.63
N LYS A 93 9.81 27.61 -26.70
CA LYS A 93 10.41 26.27 -26.72
C LYS A 93 11.61 26.19 -25.78
N ASP A 94 12.43 27.24 -25.72
CA ASP A 94 13.59 27.33 -24.82
C ASP A 94 13.20 27.44 -23.33
N LEU A 95 11.99 27.92 -23.04
CA LEU A 95 11.39 27.89 -21.69
C LEU A 95 10.59 26.63 -21.44
N GLY A 96 10.65 25.69 -22.39
CA GLY A 96 9.98 24.43 -22.30
C GLY A 96 8.46 24.49 -22.52
N CYS A 97 7.92 25.52 -23.14
CA CYS A 97 6.49 25.61 -23.45
C CYS A 97 6.17 24.86 -24.74
N LYS A 98 5.24 23.91 -24.71
CA LYS A 98 4.78 23.15 -25.89
C LYS A 98 3.47 23.68 -26.48
N GLY A 99 2.91 24.73 -25.86
CA GLY A 99 1.73 25.42 -26.34
C GLY A 99 0.41 24.64 -26.29
N VAL A 100 0.34 23.55 -25.50
CA VAL A 100 -0.86 22.71 -25.36
C VAL A 100 -1.49 22.78 -23.98
N GLY A 101 -0.74 23.18 -22.95
CA GLY A 101 -1.20 23.15 -21.54
C GLY A 101 -2.49 23.91 -21.28
N ARG A 102 -2.67 25.08 -21.95
CA ARG A 102 -3.91 25.87 -21.83
C ARG A 102 -5.18 25.15 -22.29
N LEU A 103 -5.06 24.10 -23.11
CA LEU A 103 -6.23 23.32 -23.55
C LEU A 103 -6.84 22.50 -22.42
N ILE A 104 -6.06 22.22 -21.37
CA ILE A 104 -6.55 21.62 -20.12
C ILE A 104 -7.67 22.46 -19.51
N PHE A 105 -7.57 23.79 -19.61
CA PHE A 105 -8.58 24.71 -19.08
C PHE A 105 -9.96 24.45 -19.67
N LEU A 106 -10.03 24.25 -21.00
CA LEU A 106 -11.27 23.99 -21.74
C LEU A 106 -11.87 22.60 -21.51
N LYS A 107 -11.09 21.66 -20.94
CA LYS A 107 -11.58 20.35 -20.53
C LYS A 107 -12.36 20.41 -19.22
N VAL A 108 -11.99 21.36 -18.36
CA VAL A 108 -12.50 21.48 -16.99
C VAL A 108 -13.54 22.58 -16.84
N PHE A 109 -13.35 23.73 -17.52
CA PHE A 109 -14.21 24.91 -17.41
C PHE A 109 -14.74 25.35 -18.78
N ASP A 110 -16.02 25.76 -18.80
CA ASP A 110 -16.69 26.24 -20.01
C ASP A 110 -16.41 27.71 -20.27
N LYS A 111 -16.16 28.49 -19.22
CA LYS A 111 -15.96 29.95 -19.30
C LYS A 111 -14.61 30.33 -18.69
N ILE A 112 -13.76 30.95 -19.52
CA ILE A 112 -12.44 31.41 -19.11
C ILE A 112 -12.27 32.84 -19.60
N ASP A 113 -12.31 33.76 -18.67
CA ASP A 113 -12.17 35.20 -18.95
C ASP A 113 -10.75 35.63 -18.61
N VAL A 114 -10.10 36.36 -19.51
CA VAL A 114 -8.73 36.85 -19.36
C VAL A 114 -8.72 38.35 -19.47
N ILE A 115 -8.12 39.04 -18.49
CA ILE A 115 -7.88 40.47 -18.47
C ILE A 115 -6.39 40.69 -18.17
N SER A 116 -5.67 41.32 -19.09
CA SER A 116 -4.24 41.62 -18.93
C SER A 116 -3.97 43.12 -19.09
N ARG A 117 -3.41 43.72 -18.06
CA ARG A 117 -2.98 45.10 -18.01
C ARG A 117 -1.48 45.16 -18.20
N ILE A 118 -1.06 45.83 -19.30
CA ILE A 118 0.33 45.82 -19.77
C ILE A 118 0.90 47.23 -19.66
N LYS A 119 1.74 47.46 -18.64
CA LYS A 119 2.34 48.77 -18.36
C LYS A 119 3.19 49.29 -19.53
N ALA A 120 4.04 48.41 -20.09
CA ALA A 120 4.96 48.80 -21.16
C ALA A 120 4.25 49.36 -22.40
N ASP A 121 3.06 48.83 -22.70
CA ASP A 121 2.30 49.19 -23.90
C ASP A 121 1.16 50.15 -23.59
N GLY A 122 0.87 50.44 -22.29
CA GLY A 122 -0.29 51.18 -21.85
C GLY A 122 -1.59 50.59 -22.40
N GLU A 123 -1.73 49.26 -22.30
CA GLU A 123 -2.81 48.51 -22.94
C GLU A 123 -3.49 47.56 -21.97
N ILE A 124 -4.82 47.58 -21.97
CA ILE A 124 -5.65 46.55 -21.34
C ILE A 124 -6.15 45.63 -22.46
N ARG A 125 -5.80 44.35 -22.38
CA ARG A 125 -6.30 43.33 -23.31
C ARG A 125 -7.24 42.38 -22.60
N SER A 126 -8.44 42.20 -23.19
CA SER A 126 -9.45 41.28 -22.62
C SER A 126 -9.99 40.35 -23.69
N PHE A 127 -10.14 39.08 -23.33
CA PHE A 127 -10.72 38.06 -24.20
C PHE A 127 -11.34 36.92 -23.40
N ASN A 128 -12.30 36.21 -24.02
CA ASN A 128 -12.85 34.97 -23.50
C ASN A 128 -12.21 33.79 -24.25
N PHE A 129 -11.62 32.89 -23.52
CA PHE A 129 -11.03 31.64 -24.06
C PHE A 129 -12.04 30.52 -23.95
N SER A 130 -12.56 30.03 -25.07
CA SER A 130 -13.58 29.01 -25.16
C SER A 130 -13.29 28.03 -26.31
N LEU A 131 -14.08 26.96 -26.45
CA LEU A 131 -13.96 26.01 -27.57
C LEU A 131 -14.14 26.67 -28.94
N ASP A 132 -14.86 27.81 -28.98
CA ASP A 132 -15.11 28.63 -30.18
C ASP A 132 -14.26 29.94 -30.17
N PHE A 133 -13.09 29.89 -29.52
CA PHE A 133 -12.21 31.06 -29.39
C PHE A 133 -11.80 31.62 -30.74
N ASP A 134 -12.05 32.92 -30.90
CA ASP A 134 -11.64 33.70 -32.06
C ASP A 134 -10.70 34.83 -31.62
N PRO A 135 -9.39 34.77 -31.96
CA PRO A 135 -8.43 35.79 -31.58
C PRO A 135 -8.81 37.21 -32.00
N ALA A 136 -9.58 37.37 -33.09
CA ALA A 136 -10.01 38.67 -33.59
C ALA A 136 -11.07 39.35 -32.70
N LYS A 137 -11.69 38.60 -31.79
CA LYS A 137 -12.70 39.15 -30.83
C LYS A 137 -12.07 39.70 -29.54
N ALA A 138 -10.75 39.60 -29.38
CA ALA A 138 -10.07 40.21 -28.25
C ALA A 138 -10.22 41.73 -28.31
N THR A 139 -10.53 42.34 -27.19
CA THR A 139 -10.59 43.81 -27.08
C THR A 139 -9.27 44.35 -26.56
N SER A 140 -8.88 45.49 -27.11
CA SER A 140 -7.69 46.24 -26.67
C SER A 140 -8.08 47.70 -26.43
N GLN A 141 -7.77 48.18 -25.23
CA GLN A 141 -8.04 49.56 -24.82
C GLN A 141 -6.73 50.19 -24.34
N LYS A 142 -6.48 51.43 -24.73
CA LYS A 142 -5.33 52.24 -24.26
C LYS A 142 -5.69 52.93 -22.96
N GLU A 143 -4.87 52.69 -21.92
CA GLU A 143 -5.04 53.30 -20.60
C GLU A 143 -3.69 53.50 -19.93
N THR A 144 -3.61 54.46 -19.01
CA THR A 144 -2.41 54.65 -18.18
C THR A 144 -2.37 53.56 -17.10
N ILE A 145 -1.43 52.64 -17.22
CA ILE A 145 -1.29 51.48 -16.34
C ILE A 145 -0.09 51.70 -15.42
N SER A 146 -0.30 51.65 -14.10
CA SER A 146 0.74 51.83 -13.10
C SER A 146 1.62 50.61 -12.97
N GLU A 147 1.03 49.39 -13.02
CA GLU A 147 1.69 48.12 -12.83
C GLU A 147 1.11 47.05 -13.78
N ASN A 148 1.93 46.05 -14.12
CA ASN A 148 1.41 44.90 -14.86
C ASN A 148 0.48 44.09 -13.98
N SER A 149 -0.60 43.57 -14.56
CA SER A 149 -1.41 42.51 -13.92
C SER A 149 -2.10 41.66 -14.97
N THR A 150 -2.18 40.36 -14.73
CA THR A 150 -3.01 39.45 -15.51
C THR A 150 -3.95 38.72 -14.58
N GLU A 151 -5.21 38.65 -14.96
CA GLU A 151 -6.24 37.92 -14.26
C GLU A 151 -6.87 36.89 -15.21
N ILE A 152 -6.92 35.64 -14.81
CA ILE A 152 -7.58 34.53 -15.51
C ILE A 152 -8.64 33.98 -14.59
N SER A 153 -9.90 34.11 -14.97
CA SER A 153 -11.04 33.65 -14.19
C SER A 153 -11.69 32.45 -14.87
N PHE A 154 -11.77 31.35 -14.14
CA PHE A 154 -12.34 30.07 -14.56
C PHE A 154 -13.70 29.88 -13.88
N SER A 155 -14.74 29.63 -14.65
CA SER A 155 -16.09 29.36 -14.14
C SER A 155 -16.88 28.47 -15.10
N GLY A 156 -18.05 27.96 -14.64
CA GLY A 156 -18.82 27.03 -15.43
C GLY A 156 -18.11 25.68 -15.56
N VAL A 157 -18.08 24.93 -14.47
CA VAL A 157 -17.49 23.57 -14.48
C VAL A 157 -18.24 22.69 -15.50
N THR A 158 -17.51 21.99 -16.35
CA THR A 158 -18.09 21.17 -17.43
C THR A 158 -18.97 20.05 -16.87
N ALA A 159 -19.95 19.58 -17.67
CA ALA A 159 -20.82 18.47 -17.31
C ALA A 159 -20.03 17.18 -16.95
N LEU A 160 -18.81 17.01 -17.46
CA LEU A 160 -17.91 15.90 -17.12
C LEU A 160 -17.56 15.86 -15.61
N PHE A 161 -17.50 17.01 -14.95
CA PHE A 161 -17.20 17.15 -13.53
C PHE A 161 -18.46 17.20 -12.65
N LEU A 162 -19.63 17.43 -13.27
CA LEU A 162 -20.93 17.60 -12.59
C LEU A 162 -21.92 16.49 -12.92
N ASP A 163 -21.49 15.39 -13.51
CA ASP A 163 -22.36 14.29 -13.90
C ASP A 163 -22.93 13.54 -12.67
N LYS A 164 -24.00 14.10 -12.12
CA LYS A 164 -24.74 13.54 -10.98
C LYS A 164 -25.39 12.18 -11.30
N SER A 165 -25.62 11.86 -12.59
CA SER A 165 -26.22 10.59 -12.99
C SER A 165 -25.28 9.39 -12.78
N LYS A 166 -23.98 9.64 -12.67
CA LYS A 166 -22.93 8.65 -12.42
C LYS A 166 -22.29 8.77 -11.04
N ASP A 167 -22.83 9.61 -10.16
CA ASP A 167 -22.25 9.95 -8.86
C ASP A 167 -20.80 10.47 -8.97
N LEU A 168 -20.50 11.17 -10.05
CA LEU A 168 -19.15 11.54 -10.48
C LEU A 168 -18.97 13.06 -10.36
N ASP A 169 -18.87 13.57 -9.13
CA ASP A 169 -18.42 14.93 -8.88
C ASP A 169 -16.92 14.95 -8.66
N ARG A 170 -16.17 15.44 -9.68
CA ARG A 170 -14.70 15.52 -9.66
C ARG A 170 -14.19 16.88 -9.14
N ARG A 171 -15.06 17.78 -8.72
CA ARG A 171 -14.63 19.05 -8.16
C ARG A 171 -13.79 18.80 -6.90
N ILE A 172 -12.73 19.56 -6.74
CA ILE A 172 -11.91 19.49 -5.53
C ILE A 172 -12.66 20.10 -4.34
N LYS A 173 -12.39 19.61 -3.14
CA LYS A 173 -12.93 20.20 -1.91
C LYS A 173 -12.36 21.61 -1.73
N LEU A 174 -13.19 22.53 -1.27
CA LEU A 174 -12.77 23.87 -0.92
C LEU A 174 -12.06 23.86 0.44
N ASP A 175 -10.77 23.55 0.38
CA ASP A 175 -9.84 23.57 1.50
C ASP A 175 -8.51 24.14 1.00
N ILE A 176 -8.28 25.43 1.29
CA ILE A 176 -7.09 26.13 0.81
C ILE A 176 -5.79 25.55 1.38
N SER A 177 -5.82 24.94 2.57
CA SER A 177 -4.65 24.27 3.16
C SER A 177 -4.23 23.08 2.32
N THR A 178 -5.17 22.20 1.96
CA THR A 178 -4.92 21.06 1.06
C THR A 178 -4.51 21.53 -0.34
N ILE A 179 -5.13 22.59 -0.86
CA ILE A 179 -4.79 23.16 -2.17
C ILE A 179 -3.35 23.69 -2.15
N ARG A 180 -3.00 24.49 -1.14
CA ARG A 180 -1.64 25.01 -0.95
C ARG A 180 -0.61 23.87 -0.88
N GLU A 181 -0.86 22.83 -0.10
CA GLU A 181 0.09 21.69 0.05
C GLU A 181 0.32 20.99 -1.30
N LYS A 182 -0.74 20.70 -2.04
CA LYS A 182 -0.61 20.02 -3.35
C LYS A 182 0.09 20.89 -4.39
N VAL A 183 -0.24 22.20 -4.44
CA VAL A 183 0.43 23.14 -5.34
C VAL A 183 1.90 23.29 -4.95
N TYR A 184 2.21 23.40 -3.67
CA TYR A 184 3.58 23.45 -3.17
C TYR A 184 4.41 22.25 -3.62
N LEU A 185 3.89 21.04 -3.38
CA LEU A 185 4.61 19.82 -3.74
C LEU A 185 4.82 19.69 -5.26
N HIS A 186 3.82 20.05 -6.05
CA HIS A 186 3.91 20.00 -7.52
C HIS A 186 4.87 21.04 -8.09
N LEU A 187 4.82 22.27 -7.57
CA LEU A 187 5.62 23.40 -8.08
C LEU A 187 6.97 23.56 -7.37
N LEU A 188 7.26 22.79 -6.33
CA LEU A 188 8.49 22.92 -5.55
C LEU A 188 9.76 22.95 -6.41
N PRO A 189 9.95 22.08 -7.43
CA PRO A 189 11.11 22.19 -8.32
C PRO A 189 11.13 23.51 -9.10
N THR A 190 9.99 23.93 -9.63
CA THR A 190 9.87 25.19 -10.39
C THR A 190 10.24 26.40 -9.53
N LEU A 191 9.73 26.43 -8.31
CA LEU A 191 10.00 27.50 -7.33
C LEU A 191 11.47 27.48 -6.88
N PHE A 192 12.03 26.30 -6.63
CA PHE A 192 13.44 26.14 -6.31
C PHE A 192 14.35 26.70 -7.43
N PHE A 193 14.11 26.29 -8.68
CA PHE A 193 14.92 26.77 -9.81
C PHE A 193 14.69 28.27 -10.09
N SER A 194 13.50 28.82 -9.81
CA SER A 194 13.26 30.27 -9.88
C SER A 194 14.07 31.01 -8.81
N LYS A 195 14.04 30.56 -7.56
CA LYS A 195 14.83 31.12 -6.45
C LYS A 195 16.33 31.05 -6.76
N LYS A 196 16.82 29.94 -7.31
CA LYS A 196 18.21 29.77 -7.73
C LYS A 196 18.67 30.77 -8.80
N ARG A 197 17.72 31.26 -9.63
CA ARG A 197 17.96 32.31 -10.64
C ARG A 197 17.78 33.73 -10.10
N GLY A 198 17.62 33.87 -8.78
CA GLY A 198 17.41 35.17 -8.13
C GLY A 198 15.99 35.71 -8.29
N ARG A 199 15.01 34.87 -8.67
CA ARG A 199 13.60 35.25 -8.79
C ARG A 199 12.80 34.61 -7.65
N GLU A 200 12.42 35.44 -6.71
CA GLU A 200 11.59 35.05 -5.57
C GLU A 200 10.11 35.18 -5.95
N VAL A 201 9.34 34.10 -5.72
CA VAL A 201 7.92 34.01 -6.07
C VAL A 201 7.12 33.75 -4.81
N THR A 202 6.09 34.56 -4.58
CA THR A 202 5.07 34.36 -3.56
C THR A 202 3.77 33.93 -4.20
N ILE A 203 3.14 32.87 -3.69
CA ILE A 203 1.83 32.39 -4.15
C ILE A 203 0.87 32.44 -2.97
N SER A 204 -0.19 33.27 -3.09
CA SER A 204 -1.24 33.39 -2.09
C SER A 204 -2.45 32.57 -2.51
N PHE A 205 -3.06 31.86 -1.60
CA PHE A 205 -4.31 31.11 -1.79
C PHE A 205 -5.40 31.78 -0.95
N VAL A 206 -6.50 32.13 -1.59
CA VAL A 206 -7.60 32.84 -0.96
C VAL A 206 -8.89 32.05 -1.14
N ASP A 207 -9.60 31.82 -0.05
CA ASP A 207 -10.97 31.34 -0.08
C ASP A 207 -11.92 32.54 -0.30
N ALA A 208 -12.60 32.55 -1.43
CA ALA A 208 -13.53 33.64 -1.79
C ALA A 208 -14.77 33.72 -0.86
N VAL A 209 -15.09 32.63 -0.15
CA VAL A 209 -16.25 32.54 0.75
C VAL A 209 -15.91 33.05 2.14
N THR A 210 -14.76 32.61 2.70
CA THR A 210 -14.35 32.95 4.07
C THR A 210 -13.38 34.11 4.15
N SER A 211 -12.77 34.50 3.02
CA SER A 211 -11.67 35.47 2.94
C SER A 211 -10.41 35.02 3.69
N GLU A 212 -10.30 33.72 4.04
CA GLU A 212 -9.09 33.14 4.60
C GLU A 212 -7.99 33.16 3.53
N GLN A 213 -6.76 33.45 3.95
CA GLN A 213 -5.59 33.51 3.08
C GLN A 213 -4.42 32.75 3.68
N ILE A 214 -3.75 31.96 2.87
CA ILE A 214 -2.48 31.29 3.19
C ILE A 214 -1.50 31.43 2.02
N GLU A 215 -0.21 31.31 2.29
CA GLU A 215 0.83 31.61 1.28
C GLU A 215 1.87 30.48 1.16
N ILE A 216 2.50 30.45 0.00
CA ILE A 216 3.83 29.86 -0.23
C ILE A 216 4.78 31.02 -0.42
N ARG A 217 5.75 31.15 0.49
CA ARG A 217 6.75 32.23 0.48
C ARG A 217 8.11 31.72 0.00
N PRO A 218 9.00 32.59 -0.47
CA PRO A 218 10.37 32.20 -0.83
C PRO A 218 11.12 31.47 0.30
N ASP A 219 10.83 31.79 1.56
CA ASP A 219 11.42 31.15 2.73
C ASP A 219 10.90 29.71 2.96
N ASP A 220 9.73 29.37 2.44
CA ASP A 220 9.21 28.00 2.47
C ASP A 220 9.97 27.09 1.51
N ILE A 221 10.67 27.65 0.50
CA ILE A 221 11.42 26.91 -0.48
C ILE A 221 12.78 26.52 0.09
N PRO A 222 13.05 25.21 0.30
CA PRO A 222 14.28 24.76 0.91
C PRO A 222 15.51 25.07 0.05
N ASP A 223 16.63 25.36 0.70
CA ASP A 223 17.92 25.40 0.02
C ASP A 223 18.43 23.99 -0.17
N LEU A 224 18.62 23.58 -1.43
CA LEU A 224 19.13 22.27 -1.78
C LEU A 224 20.64 22.31 -1.99
N GLN A 225 21.33 21.32 -1.47
CA GLN A 225 22.73 21.06 -1.79
C GLN A 225 22.81 20.45 -3.19
N THR A 226 23.95 20.60 -3.86
CA THR A 226 24.16 20.10 -5.22
C THR A 226 25.34 19.15 -5.24
N THR A 227 25.17 18.02 -5.91
CA THR A 227 26.26 17.13 -6.31
C THR A 227 26.10 16.78 -7.79
N HIS A 228 27.19 16.36 -8.42
CA HIS A 228 27.22 16.03 -9.83
C HIS A 228 27.59 14.56 -10.00
N PHE A 229 27.00 13.93 -11.00
CA PHE A 229 27.41 12.60 -11.44
C PHE A 229 27.40 12.51 -12.96
N GLN A 230 28.16 11.56 -13.50
CA GLN A 230 28.31 11.37 -14.93
C GLN A 230 27.80 9.99 -15.34
N VAL A 231 27.17 9.95 -16.49
CA VAL A 231 26.78 8.69 -17.16
C VAL A 231 27.56 8.60 -18.46
N ARG A 232 28.21 7.46 -18.70
CA ARG A 232 28.94 7.20 -19.95
C ARG A 232 28.12 6.27 -20.83
N ASP A 233 28.09 6.59 -22.13
CA ASP A 233 27.55 5.67 -23.10
C ASP A 233 28.57 4.59 -23.49
N ARG A 234 28.25 3.75 -24.48
CA ARG A 234 29.18 2.71 -24.98
C ARG A 234 30.37 3.27 -25.76
N GLU A 235 30.29 4.50 -26.25
CA GLU A 235 31.33 5.19 -26.97
C GLU A 235 32.19 6.06 -26.05
N GLU A 236 32.08 5.86 -24.71
CA GLU A 236 32.76 6.64 -23.68
C GLU A 236 32.38 8.13 -23.65
N LYS A 237 31.34 8.54 -24.36
CA LYS A 237 30.84 9.91 -24.32
C LYS A 237 30.18 10.13 -22.94
N GLN A 238 30.55 11.22 -22.28
CA GLN A 238 30.08 11.58 -20.96
C GLN A 238 28.88 12.51 -21.05
N PHE A 239 27.91 12.26 -20.16
CA PHE A 239 26.72 13.08 -19.96
C PHE A 239 26.67 13.50 -18.50
N ASP A 240 26.60 14.80 -18.25
CA ASP A 240 26.61 15.37 -16.92
C ASP A 240 25.18 15.48 -16.37
N PHE A 241 25.01 15.11 -15.10
CA PHE A 241 23.76 15.18 -14.35
C PHE A 241 23.97 15.94 -13.05
N ASN A 242 23.03 16.78 -12.70
CA ASN A 242 22.97 17.49 -11.42
C ASN A 242 21.96 16.79 -10.49
N LEU A 243 22.39 16.46 -9.29
CA LEU A 243 21.52 15.99 -8.22
C LEU A 243 21.44 17.08 -7.14
N TYR A 244 20.27 17.69 -7.02
CA TYR A 244 19.93 18.61 -5.93
C TYR A 244 19.26 17.81 -4.82
N TYR A 245 19.69 18.02 -3.58
CA TYR A 245 19.19 17.22 -2.48
C TYR A 245 19.09 17.99 -1.16
N LEU A 246 18.14 17.55 -0.36
CA LEU A 246 18.01 17.92 1.04
C LEU A 246 17.62 16.67 1.82
N VAL A 247 18.33 16.39 2.89
CA VAL A 247 18.01 15.34 3.86
C VAL A 247 17.97 15.96 5.24
N ARG A 248 16.87 15.75 5.97
CA ARG A 248 16.65 16.28 7.32
C ARG A 248 16.41 15.12 8.29
N ASN A 249 17.01 15.21 9.46
CA ASN A 249 16.72 14.30 10.57
C ASN A 249 15.44 14.77 11.29
N GLN A 250 14.33 14.62 10.59
CA GLN A 250 12.98 14.93 11.04
C GLN A 250 12.00 14.04 10.28
N ALA A 251 11.05 13.45 11.00
CA ALA A 251 10.01 12.63 10.38
C ALA A 251 9.23 13.43 9.32
N GLY A 252 9.03 12.84 8.15
CA GLY A 252 8.33 13.47 7.04
C GLY A 252 8.38 12.63 5.78
N LYS A 253 7.91 13.21 4.68
CA LYS A 253 7.92 12.54 3.37
C LYS A 253 9.29 12.65 2.72
N PHE A 254 9.66 11.65 1.95
CA PHE A 254 10.78 11.68 1.02
C PHE A 254 10.22 11.72 -0.42
N ASN A 255 10.64 12.72 -1.18
CA ASN A 255 10.24 12.90 -2.57
C ASN A 255 11.48 12.93 -3.48
N ALA A 256 11.42 12.29 -4.63
CA ALA A 256 12.54 12.21 -5.56
C ALA A 256 12.04 12.24 -7.01
N TYR A 257 12.49 13.22 -7.79
CA TYR A 257 11.95 13.50 -9.13
C TYR A 257 13.04 13.69 -10.17
N PHE A 258 12.77 13.19 -11.39
CA PHE A 258 13.47 13.61 -12.59
C PHE A 258 12.82 14.89 -13.12
N CYS A 259 13.67 15.88 -13.43
CA CYS A 259 13.26 17.21 -13.85
C CYS A 259 13.79 17.54 -15.23
N ALA A 260 13.03 18.32 -15.97
CA ALA A 260 13.45 18.94 -17.22
C ALA A 260 12.87 20.36 -17.32
N ASP A 261 13.66 21.31 -17.81
CA ASP A 261 13.24 22.72 -17.96
C ASP A 261 12.67 23.32 -16.66
N ASN A 262 13.29 22.96 -15.52
CA ASN A 262 12.91 23.40 -14.17
C ASN A 262 11.52 22.91 -13.69
N ARG A 263 11.00 21.84 -14.26
CA ARG A 263 9.74 21.20 -13.85
C ARG A 263 9.95 19.76 -13.50
N THR A 264 9.17 19.25 -12.60
CA THR A 264 9.02 17.83 -12.36
C THR A 264 8.41 17.16 -13.57
N VAL A 265 9.00 16.04 -14.00
CA VAL A 265 8.46 15.22 -15.09
C VAL A 265 7.89 13.92 -14.53
N CYS A 266 8.68 13.16 -13.77
CA CYS A 266 8.23 11.91 -13.17
C CYS A 266 9.00 11.60 -11.88
N ASP A 267 8.44 10.72 -11.07
CA ASP A 267 9.06 10.17 -9.86
C ASP A 267 10.18 9.17 -10.22
N PHE A 268 11.19 9.03 -9.35
CA PHE A 268 12.26 8.04 -9.55
C PHE A 268 11.71 6.62 -9.66
N GLY A 269 10.68 6.28 -8.88
CA GLY A 269 10.06 4.96 -8.87
C GLY A 269 9.42 4.59 -10.20
N GLU A 270 8.85 5.56 -10.94
CA GLU A 270 8.29 5.36 -12.27
C GLU A 270 9.36 4.92 -13.30
N LYS A 271 10.61 5.25 -13.04
CA LYS A 271 11.76 4.84 -13.87
C LYS A 271 12.55 3.68 -13.28
N GLY A 272 11.99 2.98 -12.30
CA GLY A 272 12.55 1.78 -11.71
C GLY A 272 13.68 2.03 -10.69
N LEU A 273 13.85 3.27 -10.22
CA LEU A 273 14.80 3.58 -9.15
C LEU A 273 14.08 3.73 -7.82
N SER A 274 14.25 2.77 -6.93
CA SER A 274 13.77 2.87 -5.56
C SER A 274 14.84 3.52 -4.68
N VAL A 275 14.45 4.61 -4.02
CA VAL A 275 15.26 5.30 -3.02
C VAL A 275 14.41 5.49 -1.79
N SER A 276 14.95 5.20 -0.62
CA SER A 276 14.26 5.47 0.64
C SER A 276 15.23 5.95 1.72
N LEU A 277 14.69 6.71 2.67
CA LEU A 277 15.42 7.16 3.87
C LEU A 277 14.90 6.41 5.11
N PRO A 278 15.68 6.34 6.22
CA PRO A 278 15.20 5.71 7.45
C PRO A 278 13.98 6.42 8.04
N ALA A 279 13.23 5.68 8.85
CA ALA A 279 12.22 6.28 9.72
C ALA A 279 12.84 7.40 10.56
N GLY A 280 12.18 8.55 10.61
CA GLY A 280 12.72 9.75 11.29
C GLY A 280 13.46 10.71 10.39
N TYR A 281 13.68 10.38 9.12
CA TYR A 281 14.25 11.28 8.13
C TYR A 281 13.23 11.69 7.07
N SER A 282 13.42 12.87 6.52
CA SER A 282 12.67 13.38 5.37
C SER A 282 13.64 13.98 4.36
N GLY A 283 13.20 14.15 3.13
CA GLY A 283 14.08 14.72 2.13
C GLY A 283 13.44 15.00 0.78
N LEU A 284 14.20 15.67 -0.04
CA LEU A 284 13.88 15.97 -1.44
C LEU A 284 15.12 15.70 -2.29
N MET A 285 14.94 15.03 -3.41
CA MET A 285 15.96 14.86 -4.44
C MET A 285 15.42 15.24 -5.81
N LEU A 286 16.16 16.05 -6.55
CA LEU A 286 15.82 16.48 -7.90
C LEU A 286 16.99 16.18 -8.82
N VAL A 287 16.75 15.52 -9.93
CA VAL A 287 17.77 15.26 -10.97
C VAL A 287 17.44 16.02 -12.23
N GLU A 288 18.41 16.76 -12.73
CA GLU A 288 18.33 17.53 -13.97
C GLU A 288 19.58 17.31 -14.83
N SER A 289 19.43 17.32 -16.14
CA SER A 289 20.53 17.33 -17.11
C SER A 289 20.07 17.86 -18.46
N ASP A 290 21.02 18.28 -19.28
CA ASP A 290 20.73 18.65 -20.68
C ASP A 290 20.19 17.45 -21.46
N TYR A 291 20.67 16.24 -21.18
CA TYR A 291 20.16 15.03 -21.80
C TYR A 291 18.67 14.79 -21.47
N LEU A 292 18.28 14.94 -20.20
CA LEU A 292 16.86 14.82 -19.79
C LEU A 292 16.01 15.91 -20.47
N LYS A 293 16.53 17.13 -20.58
CA LYS A 293 15.84 18.22 -21.27
C LYS A 293 15.57 17.90 -22.74
N GLU A 294 16.53 17.29 -23.44
CA GLU A 294 16.36 16.89 -24.85
C GLU A 294 15.38 15.71 -25.02
N LYS A 295 15.28 14.83 -24.01
CA LYS A 295 14.52 13.59 -24.07
C LYS A 295 13.13 13.66 -23.45
N VAL A 296 12.72 14.79 -22.87
CA VAL A 296 11.38 14.94 -22.32
C VAL A 296 10.33 14.90 -23.44
N ASN A 297 9.28 14.08 -23.28
CA ASN A 297 8.21 13.94 -24.25
C ASN A 297 7.37 15.22 -24.41
N ASN A 298 6.48 15.23 -25.41
CA ASN A 298 5.68 16.42 -25.73
C ASN A 298 4.73 16.83 -24.61
N ASP A 299 4.19 15.88 -23.84
CA ASP A 299 3.25 16.14 -22.74
C ASP A 299 3.95 16.43 -21.42
N ARG A 300 5.29 16.31 -21.37
CA ARG A 300 6.14 16.54 -20.20
C ARG A 300 5.78 15.72 -18.97
N ASN A 301 5.20 14.58 -19.19
CA ASN A 301 4.86 13.61 -18.15
C ASN A 301 5.73 12.34 -18.23
N ASP A 302 6.65 12.29 -19.20
CA ASP A 302 7.60 11.20 -19.38
C ASP A 302 8.82 11.62 -20.23
N PHE A 303 9.80 10.71 -20.34
CA PHE A 303 10.98 10.86 -21.16
C PHE A 303 11.05 9.77 -22.24
N ASP A 304 11.44 10.16 -23.45
CA ASP A 304 11.70 9.26 -24.57
C ASP A 304 13.06 8.56 -24.39
N ILE A 305 13.18 7.77 -23.32
CA ILE A 305 14.37 7.00 -22.93
C ILE A 305 13.94 5.55 -22.70
N TYR A 306 14.59 4.62 -23.37
CA TYR A 306 14.31 3.18 -23.23
C TYR A 306 14.70 2.66 -21.84
N PRO A 307 13.95 1.70 -21.25
CA PRO A 307 14.29 1.09 -19.96
C PRO A 307 15.66 0.43 -19.98
N VAL A 308 15.92 -0.37 -21.02
CA VAL A 308 17.18 -1.08 -21.26
C VAL A 308 17.68 -0.71 -22.66
N LYS A 309 18.98 -0.70 -22.89
CA LYS A 309 19.54 -0.37 -24.19
C LYS A 309 19.25 -1.47 -25.22
N THR A 310 18.30 -1.21 -26.09
CA THR A 310 17.83 -2.14 -27.14
C THR A 310 18.33 -1.78 -28.54
N ASP A 311 18.79 -0.54 -28.79
CA ASP A 311 19.24 -0.09 -30.09
C ASP A 311 20.55 0.71 -30.04
N THR A 312 21.10 0.97 -31.25
CA THR A 312 22.35 1.69 -31.43
C THR A 312 22.18 3.22 -31.41
N PHE A 313 20.94 3.71 -31.52
CA PHE A 313 20.67 5.14 -31.69
C PHE A 313 20.39 5.89 -30.37
N SER A 314 20.06 5.18 -29.31
CA SER A 314 19.86 5.81 -28.01
C SER A 314 21.15 5.78 -27.19
N PRO A 315 21.80 6.93 -26.91
CA PRO A 315 23.08 6.94 -26.20
C PRO A 315 22.98 6.40 -24.79
N LEU A 316 21.90 6.75 -24.04
CA LEU A 316 21.66 6.29 -22.67
C LEU A 316 20.33 5.56 -22.54
N SER A 317 20.27 4.62 -21.59
CA SER A 317 19.05 3.96 -21.10
C SER A 317 18.78 4.31 -19.63
N TRP A 318 17.56 4.07 -19.16
CA TRP A 318 17.22 4.23 -17.75
C TRP A 318 18.08 3.34 -16.84
N GLU A 319 18.42 2.13 -17.28
CA GLU A 319 19.33 1.25 -16.54
C GLU A 319 20.69 1.92 -16.29
N MET A 320 21.27 2.58 -17.30
CA MET A 320 22.58 3.25 -17.17
C MET A 320 22.47 4.47 -16.26
N ILE A 321 21.45 5.31 -16.45
CA ILE A 321 21.20 6.50 -15.64
C ILE A 321 20.96 6.09 -14.17
N ASN A 322 20.09 5.11 -13.95
CA ASN A 322 19.74 4.64 -12.60
C ASN A 322 20.95 4.02 -11.89
N ARG A 323 21.81 3.28 -12.59
CA ARG A 323 23.04 2.72 -12.01
C ARG A 323 23.97 3.82 -11.50
N ALA A 324 24.24 4.85 -12.30
CA ALA A 324 25.12 5.95 -11.92
C ALA A 324 24.49 6.80 -10.80
N LEU A 325 23.21 7.11 -10.92
CA LEU A 325 22.47 7.86 -9.89
C LEU A 325 22.42 7.10 -8.55
N LYS A 326 22.20 5.80 -8.59
CA LYS A 326 22.22 4.92 -7.43
C LYS A 326 23.55 4.95 -6.69
N MET A 327 24.67 4.88 -7.42
CA MET A 327 26.01 5.00 -6.83
C MET A 327 26.20 6.38 -6.18
N SER A 328 25.76 7.45 -6.86
CA SER A 328 25.84 8.82 -6.34
C SER A 328 25.02 8.99 -5.05
N ILE A 329 23.77 8.52 -5.05
CA ILE A 329 22.88 8.57 -3.87
C ILE A 329 23.43 7.69 -2.74
N GLY A 330 23.92 6.48 -3.05
CA GLY A 330 24.49 5.56 -2.06
C GLY A 330 25.67 6.21 -1.31
N GLY A 331 26.60 6.82 -2.04
CA GLY A 331 27.70 7.58 -1.45
C GLY A 331 27.24 8.78 -0.61
N LEU A 332 26.22 9.48 -1.08
CA LEU A 332 25.62 10.62 -0.38
C LEU A 332 24.94 10.18 0.92
N VAL A 333 24.11 9.14 0.87
CA VAL A 333 23.39 8.61 2.05
C VAL A 333 24.38 8.11 3.10
N THR A 334 25.42 7.39 2.70
CA THR A 334 26.47 6.93 3.63
C THR A 334 27.18 8.09 4.30
N LYS A 335 27.39 9.20 3.59
CA LYS A 335 28.01 10.41 4.14
C LYS A 335 27.10 11.16 5.12
N LEU A 336 25.79 11.25 4.79
CA LEU A 336 24.81 11.99 5.60
C LEU A 336 24.26 11.16 6.76
N ILE A 337 24.21 9.84 6.60
CA ILE A 337 23.65 8.89 7.57
C ILE A 337 24.66 7.72 7.70
N PRO A 338 25.73 7.89 8.51
CA PRO A 338 26.80 6.88 8.63
C PRO A 338 26.31 5.50 9.08
N ASP A 339 25.21 5.45 9.83
CA ASP A 339 24.63 4.19 10.34
C ASP A 339 23.79 3.43 9.29
N ALA A 340 23.57 4.00 8.09
CA ALA A 340 22.75 3.39 7.05
C ALA A 340 23.15 1.96 6.69
N PRO A 341 24.43 1.63 6.47
CA PRO A 341 24.84 0.26 6.15
C PRO A 341 24.55 -0.74 7.28
N ALA A 342 24.77 -0.33 8.54
CA ALA A 342 24.50 -1.18 9.71
C ALA A 342 23.00 -1.46 9.86
N LEU A 343 22.16 -0.43 9.67
CA LEU A 343 20.71 -0.57 9.72
C LEU A 343 20.18 -1.44 8.57
N ASN A 344 20.72 -1.32 7.37
CA ASN A 344 20.36 -2.18 6.24
C ASN A 344 20.71 -3.64 6.51
N LYS A 345 21.93 -3.89 7.04
CA LYS A 345 22.33 -5.24 7.45
C LYS A 345 21.40 -5.82 8.51
N LYS A 346 21.05 -5.04 9.54
CA LYS A 346 20.09 -5.45 10.57
C LYS A 346 18.75 -5.87 9.97
N LYS A 347 18.21 -5.13 8.97
CA LYS A 347 16.96 -5.49 8.29
C LYS A 347 17.06 -6.81 7.53
N LEU A 348 18.18 -7.07 6.85
CA LEU A 348 18.39 -8.36 6.19
C LEU A 348 18.49 -9.50 7.20
N ASP A 349 19.17 -9.29 8.32
CA ASP A 349 19.25 -10.26 9.41
C ASP A 349 17.87 -10.53 10.03
N GLU A 350 17.03 -9.50 10.17
CA GLU A 350 15.64 -9.63 10.60
C GLU A 350 14.83 -10.48 9.62
N ILE A 351 14.93 -10.24 8.30
CA ILE A 351 14.24 -11.06 7.29
C ILE A 351 14.71 -12.51 7.39
N GLN A 352 16.02 -12.74 7.53
CA GLN A 352 16.56 -14.08 7.67
C GLN A 352 16.04 -14.81 8.91
N ASN A 353 15.84 -14.09 10.01
CA ASN A 353 15.33 -14.68 11.24
C ASN A 353 13.82 -14.92 11.20
N GLU A 354 13.07 -13.98 10.66
CA GLU A 354 11.60 -14.03 10.62
C GLU A 354 11.07 -14.90 9.48
N ARG A 355 11.77 -14.91 8.34
CA ARG A 355 11.34 -15.61 7.12
C ARG A 355 12.50 -16.34 6.43
N PRO A 356 13.10 -17.32 7.10
CA PRO A 356 14.29 -18.01 6.61
C PRO A 356 14.10 -18.68 5.24
N TYR A 357 12.89 -19.12 4.91
CA TYR A 357 12.55 -19.73 3.62
C TYR A 357 12.63 -18.77 2.42
N LEU A 358 12.57 -17.45 2.65
CA LEU A 358 12.69 -16.46 1.59
C LEU A 358 14.14 -16.08 1.24
N VAL A 359 15.11 -16.46 2.08
CA VAL A 359 16.51 -16.04 1.91
C VAL A 359 17.09 -16.47 0.56
N GLY A 360 16.77 -17.68 0.10
CA GLY A 360 17.18 -18.20 -1.21
C GLY A 360 16.58 -17.44 -2.41
N TYR A 361 15.52 -16.67 -2.20
CA TYR A 361 14.78 -15.91 -3.22
C TYR A 361 15.05 -14.41 -3.16
N ILE A 362 15.94 -13.97 -2.26
CA ILE A 362 16.42 -12.58 -2.21
C ILE A 362 17.63 -12.45 -3.14
N GLU A 363 17.49 -11.64 -4.16
CA GLU A 363 18.57 -11.36 -5.11
C GLU A 363 19.36 -10.12 -4.71
N GLU A 364 20.61 -10.02 -5.16
CA GLU A 364 21.48 -8.86 -4.90
C GLU A 364 20.79 -7.54 -5.27
N ARG A 365 20.08 -7.50 -6.38
CA ARG A 365 19.31 -6.32 -6.82
C ARG A 365 18.21 -5.87 -5.86
N ASP A 366 17.79 -6.68 -4.90
CA ASP A 366 16.75 -6.32 -3.92
C ASP A 366 17.32 -5.52 -2.76
N TYR A 367 18.58 -5.75 -2.39
CA TYR A 367 19.26 -5.06 -1.30
C TYR A 367 20.37 -4.11 -1.78
N ASP A 368 20.76 -4.19 -3.06
CA ASP A 368 21.61 -3.19 -3.70
C ASP A 368 20.78 -1.93 -4.03
N ILE A 369 20.26 -1.25 -3.03
CA ILE A 369 19.41 -0.06 -3.15
C ILE A 369 20.18 1.18 -2.74
N ALA A 370 19.95 2.29 -3.44
CA ALA A 370 20.44 3.60 -3.01
C ALA A 370 19.66 4.05 -1.79
N GLY A 371 20.26 3.98 -0.60
CA GLY A 371 19.66 4.45 0.63
C GLY A 371 19.30 3.36 1.62
N PHE A 372 18.05 3.33 2.05
CA PHE A 372 17.54 2.41 3.07
C PHE A 372 16.72 1.28 2.47
N LEU A 373 16.98 0.06 2.94
CA LEU A 373 16.19 -1.10 2.56
C LEU A 373 14.77 -0.99 3.10
N ASP A 374 13.79 -1.22 2.25
CA ASP A 374 12.41 -1.47 2.65
C ASP A 374 12.22 -2.98 2.84
N LYS A 375 12.13 -3.41 4.09
CA LYS A 375 11.95 -4.81 4.48
C LYS A 375 10.72 -5.44 3.81
N ASN A 376 9.61 -4.71 3.74
CA ASN A 376 8.36 -5.23 3.17
C ASN A 376 8.48 -5.43 1.65
N GLN A 377 9.11 -4.50 0.93
CA GLN A 377 9.35 -4.66 -0.51
C GLN A 377 10.26 -5.85 -0.83
N ILE A 378 11.32 -6.07 -0.03
CA ILE A 378 12.20 -7.23 -0.19
C ILE A 378 11.41 -8.52 0.03
N ILE A 379 10.63 -8.60 1.11
CA ILE A 379 9.79 -9.76 1.41
C ILE A 379 8.78 -10.01 0.28
N GLU A 380 8.10 -8.98 -0.22
CA GLU A 380 7.13 -9.12 -1.31
C GLU A 380 7.75 -9.66 -2.60
N LYS A 381 8.91 -9.12 -3.00
CA LYS A 381 9.63 -9.57 -4.19
C LYS A 381 10.12 -11.02 -4.04
N ALA A 382 10.72 -11.34 -2.89
CA ALA A 382 11.18 -12.70 -2.60
C ALA A 382 10.02 -13.70 -2.57
N LYS A 383 8.87 -13.32 -1.98
CA LYS A 383 7.67 -14.15 -1.97
C LYS A 383 7.14 -14.42 -3.38
N LYS A 384 7.05 -13.42 -4.24
CA LYS A 384 6.64 -13.61 -5.64
C LYS A 384 7.54 -14.59 -6.39
N ARG A 385 8.86 -14.57 -6.14
CA ARG A 385 9.78 -15.55 -6.76
C ARG A 385 9.62 -16.93 -6.19
N PHE A 386 9.42 -17.07 -4.89
CA PHE A 386 9.11 -18.33 -4.24
C PHE A 386 7.83 -18.96 -4.81
N ASP A 387 6.74 -18.18 -4.90
CA ASP A 387 5.47 -18.64 -5.45
C ASP A 387 5.62 -19.05 -6.93
N ALA A 388 6.37 -18.29 -7.73
CA ALA A 388 6.65 -18.63 -9.12
C ALA A 388 7.48 -19.92 -9.27
N ALA A 389 8.48 -20.11 -8.43
CA ALA A 389 9.29 -21.35 -8.41
C ALA A 389 8.43 -22.57 -8.06
N LYS A 390 7.50 -22.41 -7.11
CA LYS A 390 6.53 -23.44 -6.73
C LYS A 390 5.59 -23.78 -7.89
N GLU A 391 5.01 -22.80 -8.56
CA GLU A 391 4.15 -23.00 -9.73
C GLU A 391 4.91 -23.74 -10.85
N GLN A 392 6.16 -23.38 -11.09
CA GLN A 392 7.00 -24.03 -12.09
C GLN A 392 7.28 -25.50 -11.73
N LEU A 393 7.52 -25.79 -10.45
CA LEU A 393 7.69 -27.16 -9.97
C LEU A 393 6.41 -27.98 -10.19
N LEU A 394 5.25 -27.44 -9.82
CA LEU A 394 3.96 -28.11 -10.02
C LEU A 394 3.67 -28.37 -11.50
N ALA A 395 3.98 -27.43 -12.38
CA ALA A 395 3.84 -27.60 -13.82
C ALA A 395 4.76 -28.68 -14.40
N SER A 396 5.90 -28.97 -13.76
CA SER A 396 6.85 -30.00 -14.16
C SER A 396 6.54 -31.40 -13.59
N ALA A 397 5.58 -31.53 -12.67
CA ALA A 397 5.28 -32.76 -11.95
C ALA A 397 4.82 -33.94 -12.83
N GLY A 398 4.54 -33.73 -14.11
CA GLY A 398 4.14 -34.78 -15.07
C GLY A 398 5.25 -35.25 -16.01
N LYS A 399 6.51 -34.91 -15.77
CA LYS A 399 7.65 -35.39 -16.59
C LYS A 399 8.02 -36.82 -16.23
N ASP A 400 8.35 -37.61 -17.23
CA ASP A 400 8.79 -39.00 -17.04
C ASP A 400 10.22 -39.13 -16.46
N GLU A 401 11.06 -38.10 -16.67
CA GLU A 401 12.43 -38.05 -16.16
C GLU A 401 12.76 -36.65 -15.62
N TYR A 402 13.46 -36.63 -14.48
CA TYR A 402 13.98 -35.42 -13.86
C TYR A 402 15.49 -35.40 -13.88
N THR A 403 16.08 -34.25 -14.13
CA THR A 403 17.53 -34.07 -13.94
C THR A 403 17.86 -33.95 -12.44
N ASP A 404 19.13 -34.23 -12.07
CA ASP A 404 19.59 -34.07 -10.68
C ASP A 404 19.39 -32.64 -10.14
N SER A 405 19.49 -31.65 -11.00
CA SER A 405 19.22 -30.23 -10.65
C SER A 405 17.73 -30.03 -10.32
N GLU A 406 16.83 -30.51 -11.17
CA GLU A 406 15.37 -30.39 -10.95
C GLU A 406 14.93 -31.12 -9.68
N LEU A 407 15.52 -32.26 -9.36
CA LEU A 407 15.27 -32.96 -8.10
C LEU A 407 15.78 -32.17 -6.89
N THR A 408 16.94 -31.55 -7.00
CA THR A 408 17.52 -30.71 -5.93
C THR A 408 16.65 -29.49 -5.70
N ASP A 409 16.20 -28.83 -6.75
CA ASP A 409 15.31 -27.67 -6.67
C ASP A 409 13.95 -28.06 -6.07
N ALA A 410 13.40 -29.20 -6.46
CA ALA A 410 12.16 -29.74 -5.91
C ALA A 410 12.26 -30.00 -4.40
N ILE A 411 13.34 -30.63 -3.95
CA ILE A 411 13.60 -30.86 -2.53
C ILE A 411 13.72 -29.54 -1.78
N GLN A 412 14.45 -28.57 -2.34
CA GLN A 412 14.62 -27.26 -1.71
C GLN A 412 13.29 -26.51 -1.57
N ILE A 413 12.48 -26.46 -2.64
CA ILE A 413 11.16 -25.80 -2.62
C ILE A 413 10.25 -26.48 -1.59
N THR A 414 10.25 -27.82 -1.52
CA THR A 414 9.43 -28.54 -0.53
C THR A 414 9.87 -28.25 0.90
N GLN A 415 11.18 -28.16 1.15
CA GLN A 415 11.71 -27.74 2.44
C GLN A 415 11.30 -26.30 2.79
N ASP A 416 11.40 -25.39 1.85
CA ASP A 416 11.02 -23.97 2.03
C ASP A 416 9.51 -23.81 2.29
N GLU A 417 8.66 -24.65 1.68
CA GLU A 417 7.22 -24.71 1.98
C GLU A 417 6.95 -25.17 3.42
N LEU A 418 7.65 -26.21 3.88
CA LEU A 418 7.53 -26.65 5.27
C LEU A 418 7.97 -25.56 6.24
N VAL A 419 9.05 -24.84 5.93
CA VAL A 419 9.51 -23.68 6.72
C VAL A 419 8.46 -22.58 6.74
N SER A 420 7.86 -22.26 5.59
CA SER A 420 6.80 -21.27 5.48
C SER A 420 5.60 -21.65 6.36
N TYR A 421 5.16 -22.89 6.28
CA TYR A 421 4.05 -23.41 7.08
C TYR A 421 4.32 -23.32 8.59
N ILE A 422 5.52 -23.68 9.05
CA ILE A 422 5.88 -23.56 10.46
C ILE A 422 5.96 -22.09 10.92
N ASN A 423 6.44 -21.18 10.06
CA ASN A 423 6.43 -19.76 10.36
C ASN A 423 5.01 -19.17 10.46
N ASP A 424 4.09 -19.60 9.58
CA ASP A 424 2.69 -19.18 9.65
C ASP A 424 2.05 -19.66 10.96
N ARG A 425 2.35 -20.87 11.41
CA ARG A 425 1.96 -21.36 12.75
C ARG A 425 2.51 -20.48 13.88
N ALA A 426 3.76 -20.03 13.79
CA ALA A 426 4.34 -19.13 14.78
C ALA A 426 3.61 -17.78 14.87
N LEU A 427 3.15 -17.23 13.73
CA LEU A 427 2.33 -16.02 13.70
C LEU A 427 0.96 -16.23 14.37
N VAL A 428 0.33 -17.38 14.15
CA VAL A 428 -0.94 -17.76 14.81
C VAL A 428 -0.75 -17.87 16.32
N LEU A 429 0.34 -18.48 16.78
CA LEU A 429 0.67 -18.58 18.21
C LEU A 429 0.88 -17.21 18.85
N GLU A 430 1.60 -16.32 18.17
CA GLU A 430 1.79 -14.94 18.66
C GLU A 430 0.44 -14.19 18.77
N ARG A 431 -0.44 -14.39 17.77
CA ARG A 431 -1.79 -13.83 17.81
C ARG A 431 -2.60 -14.37 18.99
N LEU A 432 -2.54 -15.69 19.24
CA LEU A 432 -3.22 -16.31 20.37
C LEU A 432 -2.65 -15.80 21.71
N ARG A 433 -1.33 -15.56 21.80
CA ARG A 433 -0.68 -15.00 22.99
C ARG A 433 -1.21 -13.61 23.30
N VAL A 434 -1.24 -12.71 22.30
CA VAL A 434 -1.80 -11.36 22.46
C VAL A 434 -3.27 -11.42 22.91
N LEU A 435 -4.05 -12.34 22.35
CA LEU A 435 -5.46 -12.51 22.71
C LEU A 435 -5.64 -13.11 24.11
N ALA A 436 -4.77 -14.00 24.56
CA ALA A 436 -4.81 -14.58 25.89
C ALA A 436 -4.48 -13.55 27.00
N ASP A 437 -3.74 -12.50 26.66
CA ASP A 437 -3.40 -11.41 27.59
C ASP A 437 -4.43 -10.26 27.55
N ASP A 438 -5.30 -10.18 26.53
CA ASP A 438 -6.35 -9.16 26.39
C ASP A 438 -7.67 -9.63 27.00
N LYS A 439 -8.11 -8.95 28.05
CA LYS A 439 -9.24 -9.37 28.91
C LYS A 439 -10.64 -9.03 28.37
N GLU A 440 -10.78 -8.28 27.28
CA GLU A 440 -12.07 -7.67 26.92
C GLU A 440 -12.86 -8.28 25.74
N LYS A 441 -12.27 -9.07 24.82
CA LYS A 441 -12.95 -9.46 23.57
C LYS A 441 -12.71 -10.89 23.08
N VAL A 442 -12.49 -11.84 23.92
CA VAL A 442 -11.66 -13.00 23.63
C VAL A 442 -12.39 -14.21 23.01
N GLU A 443 -13.62 -14.53 23.43
CA GLU A 443 -14.28 -15.79 23.05
C GLU A 443 -14.45 -15.94 21.53
N LYS A 444 -15.10 -14.96 20.88
CA LYS A 444 -15.36 -15.02 19.44
C LYS A 444 -14.08 -15.02 18.61
N ILE A 445 -13.09 -14.21 18.99
CA ILE A 445 -11.84 -14.10 18.24
C ILE A 445 -10.99 -15.36 18.40
N ILE A 446 -10.95 -15.95 19.59
CA ILE A 446 -10.29 -17.25 19.83
C ILE A 446 -10.99 -18.35 19.04
N HIS A 447 -12.32 -18.37 19.07
CA HIS A 447 -13.11 -19.31 18.31
C HIS A 447 -12.79 -19.21 16.79
N ASP A 448 -12.85 -17.99 16.24
CA ASP A 448 -12.57 -17.73 14.82
C ASP A 448 -11.08 -18.02 14.46
N LEU A 449 -10.17 -18.00 15.44
CA LEU A 449 -8.77 -18.39 15.23
C LEU A 449 -8.62 -19.89 15.01
N PHE A 450 -9.41 -20.72 15.69
CA PHE A 450 -9.44 -22.17 15.45
C PHE A 450 -10.13 -22.51 14.13
N MET A 451 -11.35 -22.04 13.98
CA MET A 451 -12.19 -22.23 12.80
C MET A 451 -13.29 -21.15 12.79
N LYS A 452 -13.58 -20.58 11.63
CA LYS A 452 -14.58 -19.52 11.50
C LYS A 452 -15.95 -20.01 11.95
N LYS A 453 -16.61 -19.24 12.84
CA LYS A 453 -17.90 -19.57 13.40
C LYS A 453 -18.98 -19.76 12.32
N GLY A 454 -19.76 -20.85 12.45
CA GLY A 454 -20.84 -21.19 11.54
C GLY A 454 -20.40 -21.81 10.22
N THR A 455 -19.16 -22.30 10.11
CA THR A 455 -18.65 -22.99 8.91
C THR A 455 -18.58 -24.50 9.09
N GLU A 456 -18.58 -25.20 7.98
CA GLU A 456 -18.30 -26.63 7.88
C GLU A 456 -17.15 -26.86 6.90
N ASP A 457 -16.41 -27.93 7.10
CA ASP A 457 -15.30 -28.31 6.24
C ASP A 457 -15.28 -29.83 6.08
N ASP A 458 -15.27 -30.28 4.85
CA ASP A 458 -15.24 -31.68 4.42
C ASP A 458 -13.89 -32.06 3.80
N PHE A 459 -12.78 -31.72 4.47
CA PHE A 459 -11.41 -32.06 4.07
C PHE A 459 -10.73 -31.12 3.03
N PHE A 460 -11.47 -30.33 2.27
CA PHE A 460 -10.88 -29.51 1.19
C PHE A 460 -10.32 -28.14 1.64
N LEU A 461 -10.51 -27.73 2.89
CA LEU A 461 -10.15 -26.39 3.37
C LEU A 461 -9.14 -26.38 4.53
N ILE A 462 -8.25 -27.38 4.58
CA ILE A 462 -7.23 -27.54 5.65
C ILE A 462 -6.43 -26.25 5.91
N GLY A 463 -6.20 -25.43 4.88
CA GLY A 463 -5.48 -24.15 5.02
C GLY A 463 -6.27 -23.01 5.67
N LYS A 464 -7.55 -23.23 6.03
CA LYS A 464 -8.42 -22.18 6.58
C LYS A 464 -8.77 -22.34 8.05
N ASN A 465 -8.19 -23.33 8.73
CA ASN A 465 -8.38 -23.58 10.15
C ASN A 465 -7.04 -23.78 10.86
N ASN A 466 -7.07 -23.67 12.19
CA ASN A 466 -5.88 -23.85 13.04
C ASN A 466 -6.13 -24.92 14.12
N LEU A 467 -6.75 -26.04 13.75
CA LEU A 467 -7.07 -27.14 14.66
C LEU A 467 -5.82 -27.83 15.22
N TRP A 468 -4.69 -27.69 14.54
CA TRP A 468 -3.36 -28.09 15.01
C TRP A 468 -2.95 -27.43 16.35
N LEU A 469 -3.58 -26.30 16.70
CA LEU A 469 -3.35 -25.65 18.00
C LEU A 469 -3.67 -26.60 19.16
N ILE A 470 -4.71 -27.41 19.02
CA ILE A 470 -5.09 -28.40 20.03
C ILE A 470 -4.18 -29.63 19.92
N ASP A 471 -4.12 -30.24 18.73
CA ASP A 471 -3.26 -31.38 18.42
C ASP A 471 -3.04 -31.45 16.90
N ASP A 472 -1.82 -31.80 16.45
CA ASP A 472 -1.52 -31.96 15.02
C ASP A 472 -2.33 -33.09 14.38
N ARG A 473 -2.75 -34.08 15.14
CA ARG A 473 -3.64 -35.16 14.69
C ARG A 473 -5.01 -34.66 14.23
N PHE A 474 -5.46 -33.52 14.74
CA PHE A 474 -6.77 -32.95 14.42
C PHE A 474 -6.80 -32.22 13.06
N THR A 475 -5.68 -32.16 12.36
CA THR A 475 -5.63 -31.68 10.98
C THR A 475 -6.02 -32.75 9.95
N THR A 476 -6.17 -34.02 10.38
CA THR A 476 -6.54 -35.16 9.51
C THR A 476 -8.01 -35.56 9.65
N TYR A 477 -8.90 -34.58 9.85
CA TYR A 477 -10.33 -34.82 9.98
C TYR A 477 -10.98 -35.21 8.64
N SER A 478 -12.04 -35.98 8.72
CA SER A 478 -12.93 -36.26 7.58
C SER A 478 -14.05 -35.23 7.48
N TYR A 479 -14.50 -34.70 8.62
CA TYR A 479 -15.51 -33.66 8.70
C TYR A 479 -15.24 -32.77 9.93
N ALA A 480 -15.43 -31.47 9.76
CA ALA A 480 -15.32 -30.47 10.82
C ALA A 480 -16.49 -29.48 10.75
N ALA A 481 -17.04 -29.15 11.89
CA ALA A 481 -18.15 -28.18 12.00
C ALA A 481 -17.91 -27.20 13.14
N SER A 482 -18.32 -25.96 12.95
CA SER A 482 -18.22 -24.89 13.94
C SER A 482 -19.60 -24.27 14.17
N ASP A 483 -20.05 -24.19 15.44
CA ASP A 483 -21.33 -23.60 15.87
C ASP A 483 -22.57 -24.19 15.11
N LYS A 484 -22.54 -25.50 14.84
CA LYS A 484 -23.61 -26.24 14.17
C LYS A 484 -24.42 -27.06 15.16
N LYS A 485 -25.72 -27.18 14.89
CA LYS A 485 -26.61 -28.04 15.69
C LYS A 485 -26.18 -29.50 15.61
N ILE A 486 -26.23 -30.22 16.71
CA ILE A 486 -25.89 -31.64 16.80
C ILE A 486 -26.68 -32.46 15.79
N GLU A 487 -27.99 -32.16 15.60
CA GLU A 487 -28.82 -32.82 14.56
C GLU A 487 -28.19 -32.73 13.16
N GLY A 488 -27.71 -31.53 12.75
CA GLY A 488 -27.07 -31.33 11.44
C GLY A 488 -25.72 -32.02 11.35
N ILE A 489 -24.96 -32.08 12.44
CA ILE A 489 -23.68 -32.77 12.50
C ILE A 489 -23.86 -34.30 12.33
N LEU A 490 -24.82 -34.88 13.05
CA LEU A 490 -25.14 -36.32 12.93
C LEU A 490 -25.55 -36.69 11.51
N ALA A 491 -26.41 -35.87 10.89
CA ALA A 491 -26.81 -36.05 9.50
C ALA A 491 -25.61 -36.01 8.52
N ALA A 492 -24.63 -35.10 8.77
CA ALA A 492 -23.44 -34.96 7.91
C ALA A 492 -22.51 -36.17 7.99
N ILE A 493 -22.49 -36.91 9.11
CA ILE A 493 -21.72 -38.15 9.27
C ILE A 493 -22.55 -39.43 9.03
N ASP A 494 -23.75 -39.28 8.45
CA ASP A 494 -24.65 -40.38 8.17
C ASP A 494 -25.13 -41.16 9.42
N GLU A 495 -25.36 -40.47 10.52
CA GLU A 495 -25.90 -41.03 11.76
C GLU A 495 -27.34 -40.55 11.99
N ASP A 496 -28.18 -41.46 12.50
CA ASP A 496 -29.56 -41.15 12.85
C ASP A 496 -29.61 -40.27 14.12
N ALA A 497 -30.37 -39.19 14.06
CA ALA A 497 -30.57 -38.28 15.20
C ALA A 497 -31.69 -38.73 16.14
N ASP A 498 -32.46 -39.76 15.82
CA ASP A 498 -33.61 -40.23 16.58
C ASP A 498 -33.20 -40.69 17.99
N GLY A 499 -33.94 -40.18 19.00
CA GLY A 499 -33.74 -40.52 20.42
C GLY A 499 -32.54 -39.81 21.08
N SER A 500 -31.82 -38.93 20.41
CA SER A 500 -30.72 -38.17 21.03
C SER A 500 -31.26 -37.03 21.92
N PRO A 501 -30.69 -36.83 23.10
CA PRO A 501 -30.92 -35.62 23.88
C PRO A 501 -30.18 -34.41 23.25
N ASN A 502 -30.67 -33.21 23.53
CA ASN A 502 -29.95 -31.95 23.22
C ASN A 502 -29.57 -31.72 21.75
N LEU A 503 -30.40 -32.22 20.81
CA LEU A 503 -30.15 -32.10 19.35
C LEU A 503 -30.03 -30.66 18.86
N SER A 504 -30.62 -29.69 19.57
CA SER A 504 -30.53 -28.26 19.26
C SER A 504 -29.24 -27.59 19.72
N ASP A 505 -28.47 -28.28 20.58
CA ASP A 505 -27.26 -27.76 21.14
C ASP A 505 -26.18 -27.65 20.05
N LYS A 506 -25.23 -26.73 20.24
CA LYS A 506 -24.20 -26.42 19.26
C LYS A 506 -22.84 -26.41 19.95
N PRO A 507 -22.01 -27.42 19.74
CA PRO A 507 -20.61 -27.33 20.15
C PRO A 507 -19.90 -26.20 19.37
N ASP A 508 -18.97 -25.53 20.02
CA ASP A 508 -18.15 -24.53 19.35
C ASP A 508 -17.38 -25.16 18.18
N LEU A 509 -16.79 -26.36 18.38
CA LEU A 509 -16.20 -27.15 17.32
C LEU A 509 -16.54 -28.63 17.51
N ALA A 510 -16.81 -29.31 16.37
CA ALA A 510 -16.95 -30.75 16.31
C ALA A 510 -16.13 -31.30 15.13
N LEU A 511 -15.24 -32.25 15.40
CA LEU A 511 -14.34 -32.84 14.43
C LEU A 511 -14.51 -34.34 14.44
N PHE A 512 -14.51 -34.94 13.25
CA PHE A 512 -14.62 -36.38 13.08
C PHE A 512 -13.47 -36.87 12.21
N PHE A 513 -12.80 -37.93 12.62
CA PHE A 513 -11.70 -38.52 11.88
C PHE A 513 -11.65 -40.01 12.05
N SER A 514 -11.22 -40.73 11.02
CA SER A 514 -11.04 -42.17 11.07
C SER A 514 -9.80 -42.54 11.88
N GLY A 515 -9.95 -43.52 12.77
CA GLY A 515 -8.81 -44.12 13.46
C GLY A 515 -8.00 -45.07 12.59
N ASP A 516 -8.59 -45.55 11.49
CA ASP A 516 -7.97 -46.43 10.49
C ASP A 516 -8.16 -45.77 9.10
N PRO A 517 -7.08 -45.35 8.42
CA PRO A 517 -7.17 -44.74 7.08
C PRO A 517 -7.84 -45.62 6.02
N ASN A 518 -7.89 -46.93 6.28
CA ASN A 518 -8.46 -47.93 5.37
C ASN A 518 -9.91 -48.32 5.73
N SER A 519 -10.49 -47.73 6.78
CA SER A 519 -11.83 -48.04 7.27
C SER A 519 -12.61 -46.78 7.64
N GLU A 520 -13.63 -46.46 6.84
CA GLU A 520 -14.56 -45.35 7.12
C GLU A 520 -15.63 -45.69 8.19
N ARG A 521 -15.58 -46.92 8.75
CA ARG A 521 -16.68 -47.44 9.57
C ARG A 521 -16.66 -47.00 11.03
N LYS A 522 -15.53 -46.47 11.55
CA LYS A 522 -15.43 -46.01 12.94
C LYS A 522 -14.72 -44.70 13.01
N LEU A 523 -15.45 -43.71 13.52
CA LEU A 523 -14.99 -42.34 13.67
C LEU A 523 -14.60 -42.07 15.11
N LYS A 524 -13.55 -41.30 15.32
CA LYS A 524 -13.27 -40.61 16.58
C LYS A 524 -13.84 -39.21 16.51
N ALA A 525 -14.59 -38.82 17.54
CA ALA A 525 -15.15 -37.47 17.67
C ALA A 525 -14.30 -36.61 18.61
N VAL A 526 -14.00 -35.39 18.17
CA VAL A 526 -13.41 -34.36 19.03
C VAL A 526 -14.39 -33.21 19.15
N LEU A 527 -14.80 -32.91 20.36
CA LEU A 527 -15.75 -31.84 20.69
C LEU A 527 -15.02 -30.77 21.49
N VAL A 528 -15.15 -29.52 21.07
CA VAL A 528 -14.48 -28.39 21.74
C VAL A 528 -15.52 -27.37 22.18
N GLU A 529 -15.36 -26.93 23.41
CA GLU A 529 -16.10 -25.81 23.97
C GLU A 529 -15.09 -24.74 24.40
N ILE A 530 -15.34 -23.48 24.04
CA ILE A 530 -14.47 -22.35 24.36
C ILE A 530 -15.21 -21.46 25.36
N LYS A 531 -14.63 -21.21 26.51
CA LYS A 531 -15.19 -20.30 27.51
C LYS A 531 -14.32 -19.06 27.68
N PRO A 532 -14.96 -17.90 27.94
CA PRO A 532 -14.24 -16.63 28.00
C PRO A 532 -13.19 -16.61 29.11
N PHE A 533 -12.14 -15.87 28.86
CA PHE A 533 -11.08 -15.53 29.82
C PHE A 533 -11.48 -14.34 30.72
N ASP A 534 -12.80 -14.17 31.01
CA ASP A 534 -13.35 -13.01 31.72
C ASP A 534 -13.33 -13.21 33.23
N PHE A 535 -12.91 -12.17 33.95
CA PHE A 535 -12.75 -12.16 35.42
C PHE A 535 -13.83 -11.35 36.17
N ARG A 536 -14.92 -10.89 35.50
CA ARG A 536 -15.79 -9.84 36.03
C ARG A 536 -16.78 -10.26 37.14
N SER A 537 -17.25 -11.50 37.23
CA SER A 537 -17.97 -12.00 38.40
C SER A 537 -18.19 -13.51 38.33
N LYS A 538 -17.66 -14.23 39.32
CA LYS A 538 -17.78 -15.70 39.47
C LYS A 538 -17.46 -16.43 38.14
N PRO A 539 -16.34 -16.13 37.49
CA PRO A 539 -15.97 -16.67 36.18
C PRO A 539 -15.79 -18.20 36.25
N GLU A 540 -15.39 -18.73 37.41
CA GLU A 540 -15.23 -20.15 37.66
C GLU A 540 -16.52 -20.96 37.41
N ARG A 541 -17.69 -20.41 37.70
CA ARG A 541 -18.97 -21.09 37.41
C ARG A 541 -19.27 -21.19 35.94
N LYS A 542 -19.09 -20.10 35.18
CA LYS A 542 -19.26 -20.10 33.71
C LYS A 542 -18.29 -21.05 33.02
N LYS A 543 -17.04 -21.07 33.47
CA LYS A 543 -16.04 -22.00 32.97
C LYS A 543 -16.45 -23.44 33.26
N PHE A 544 -16.97 -23.71 34.48
CA PHE A 544 -17.45 -25.05 34.87
C PHE A 544 -18.74 -25.46 34.13
N GLU A 545 -19.60 -24.52 33.73
CA GLU A 545 -20.75 -24.78 32.85
C GLU A 545 -20.30 -25.38 31.50
N GLY A 546 -19.12 -25.00 30.95
CA GLY A 546 -18.57 -25.61 29.77
C GLY A 546 -18.35 -27.12 29.91
N ILE A 547 -17.96 -27.60 31.08
CA ILE A 547 -17.84 -29.04 31.36
C ILE A 547 -19.21 -29.72 31.28
N THR A 548 -20.25 -29.08 31.80
CA THR A 548 -21.61 -29.62 31.73
C THR A 548 -22.10 -29.70 30.30
N GLN A 549 -21.84 -28.68 29.48
CA GLN A 549 -22.15 -28.68 28.07
C GLN A 549 -21.42 -29.80 27.32
N LEU A 550 -20.12 -29.97 27.59
CA LEU A 550 -19.36 -31.07 27.00
C LEU A 550 -19.91 -32.46 27.39
N ARG A 551 -20.34 -32.63 28.63
CA ARG A 551 -21.00 -33.87 29.04
C ARG A 551 -22.30 -34.12 28.26
N ASP A 552 -23.09 -33.07 28.03
CA ASP A 552 -24.34 -33.17 27.26
C ASP A 552 -24.04 -33.47 25.79
N TYR A 553 -23.02 -32.87 25.21
CA TYR A 553 -22.54 -33.20 23.83
C TYR A 553 -22.08 -34.66 23.76
N ILE A 554 -21.25 -35.13 24.71
CA ILE A 554 -20.82 -36.52 24.76
C ILE A 554 -22.01 -37.48 24.78
N ARG A 555 -23.04 -37.18 25.58
CA ARG A 555 -24.27 -38.00 25.67
C ARG A 555 -25.04 -38.03 24.34
N ALA A 556 -25.04 -36.92 23.57
CA ALA A 556 -25.72 -36.85 22.30
C ALA A 556 -25.01 -37.69 21.20
N PHE A 557 -23.69 -37.78 21.29
CA PHE A 557 -22.87 -38.55 20.35
C PHE A 557 -22.56 -39.98 20.81
N LYS A 558 -22.81 -40.30 22.09
CA LYS A 558 -22.60 -41.64 22.63
C LYS A 558 -23.55 -42.66 22.00
N ASP A 559 -23.07 -43.90 21.91
CA ASP A 559 -23.86 -45.06 21.45
C ASP A 559 -24.27 -44.94 19.95
N ARG A 560 -23.57 -44.14 19.17
CA ARG A 560 -23.72 -44.08 17.71
C ARG A 560 -22.88 -45.17 17.05
N GLU A 561 -23.44 -45.80 16.04
CA GLU A 561 -22.82 -46.97 15.40
C GLU A 561 -21.45 -46.64 14.79
N LYS A 562 -21.34 -45.43 14.22
CA LYS A 562 -20.10 -44.95 13.59
C LYS A 562 -19.10 -44.32 14.56
N ILE A 563 -19.48 -43.97 15.79
CA ILE A 563 -18.59 -43.26 16.73
C ILE A 563 -18.00 -44.27 17.73
N ASP A 564 -16.69 -44.39 17.70
CA ASP A 564 -15.95 -45.33 18.54
C ASP A 564 -15.43 -44.69 19.85
N GLU A 565 -14.94 -43.46 19.76
CA GLU A 565 -14.31 -42.76 20.88
C GLU A 565 -14.58 -41.26 20.82
N ILE A 566 -14.79 -40.64 21.98
CA ILE A 566 -15.08 -39.19 22.08
C ILE A 566 -14.04 -38.53 22.97
N PHE A 567 -13.39 -37.50 22.43
CA PHE A 567 -12.49 -36.60 23.16
C PHE A 567 -13.13 -35.21 23.24
N ALA A 568 -13.29 -34.68 24.43
CA ALA A 568 -13.89 -33.37 24.62
C ALA A 568 -12.88 -32.40 25.25
N TYR A 569 -12.79 -31.19 24.74
CA TYR A 569 -11.84 -30.19 25.18
C TYR A 569 -12.59 -28.93 25.64
N LEU A 570 -12.36 -28.51 26.88
CA LEU A 570 -12.72 -27.19 27.35
C LEU A 570 -11.49 -26.30 27.24
N VAL A 571 -11.55 -25.29 26.36
CA VAL A 571 -10.51 -24.28 26.21
C VAL A 571 -10.93 -23.05 27.01
N THR A 572 -10.18 -22.72 28.06
CA THR A 572 -10.47 -21.59 28.94
C THR A 572 -9.21 -21.14 29.67
N ASP A 573 -9.30 -20.07 30.47
CA ASP A 573 -8.24 -19.73 31.42
C ASP A 573 -8.40 -20.53 32.71
N VAL A 574 -7.37 -21.28 33.11
CA VAL A 574 -7.37 -22.12 34.29
C VAL A 574 -6.66 -21.37 35.42
N ASP A 575 -7.45 -20.72 36.27
CA ASP A 575 -6.97 -20.10 37.50
C ASP A 575 -7.02 -21.07 38.69
N ASP A 576 -6.46 -20.66 39.83
CA ASP A 576 -6.41 -21.49 41.06
C ASP A 576 -7.78 -21.93 41.53
N LYS A 577 -8.83 -21.10 41.31
CA LYS A 577 -10.20 -21.41 41.76
C LYS A 577 -10.83 -22.49 40.87
N LEU A 578 -10.65 -22.38 39.56
CA LEU A 578 -11.12 -23.41 38.64
C LEU A 578 -10.34 -24.70 38.86
N ALA A 579 -9.02 -24.61 39.06
CA ALA A 579 -8.18 -25.75 39.35
C ALA A 579 -8.70 -26.54 40.58
N LEU A 580 -9.02 -25.84 41.67
CA LEU A 580 -9.58 -26.45 42.86
C LEU A 580 -10.93 -27.17 42.58
N LEU A 581 -11.84 -26.50 41.85
CA LEU A 581 -13.13 -27.10 41.47
C LEU A 581 -12.97 -28.34 40.58
N LEU A 582 -11.99 -28.34 39.71
CA LEU A 582 -11.68 -29.48 38.84
C LEU A 582 -11.16 -30.66 39.66
N GLU A 583 -10.27 -30.42 40.62
CA GLU A 583 -9.73 -31.44 41.50
C GLU A 583 -10.85 -32.02 42.42
N GLU A 584 -11.72 -31.17 42.96
CA GLU A 584 -12.89 -31.61 43.73
C GLU A 584 -13.86 -32.44 42.88
N ASP A 585 -14.03 -32.15 41.59
CA ASP A 585 -14.85 -32.94 40.65
C ASP A 585 -14.08 -34.17 40.08
N GLY A 586 -12.89 -34.48 40.60
CA GLY A 586 -12.14 -35.69 40.27
C GLY A 586 -11.37 -35.64 38.98
N TYR A 587 -10.99 -34.46 38.51
CA TYR A 587 -10.04 -34.30 37.40
C TYR A 587 -8.62 -34.50 37.92
N SER A 588 -7.82 -35.19 37.14
CA SER A 588 -6.39 -35.41 37.40
C SER A 588 -5.55 -34.42 36.55
N ARG A 589 -4.50 -33.91 37.16
CA ARG A 589 -3.54 -33.05 36.48
C ARG A 589 -2.54 -33.88 35.67
N LEU A 590 -2.39 -33.54 34.37
CA LEU A 590 -1.43 -34.21 33.50
C LEU A 590 -0.15 -33.34 33.39
N TYR A 591 0.95 -33.96 33.37
CA TYR A 591 2.37 -33.67 33.08
C TYR A 591 2.95 -32.26 33.16
N SER A 592 2.22 -31.16 32.99
CA SER A 592 2.81 -29.84 32.97
C SER A 592 2.97 -29.29 34.39
N GLN A 593 4.17 -28.85 34.76
CA GLN A 593 4.38 -28.16 36.03
C GLN A 593 3.84 -26.73 35.99
N ASP A 594 4.10 -26.02 34.90
CA ASP A 594 3.77 -24.58 34.77
C ASP A 594 2.44 -24.34 34.05
N TYR A 595 2.04 -25.27 33.17
CA TYR A 595 0.84 -25.14 32.33
C TYR A 595 0.01 -26.42 32.40
N PRO A 596 -0.82 -26.63 33.43
CA PRO A 596 -1.54 -27.88 33.65
C PRO A 596 -2.64 -28.12 32.61
N ILE A 597 -2.76 -29.38 32.22
CA ILE A 597 -3.93 -29.94 31.55
C ILE A 597 -4.67 -30.78 32.57
N TYR A 598 -5.96 -30.51 32.77
CA TYR A 598 -6.80 -31.34 33.63
C TYR A 598 -7.55 -32.34 32.78
N HIS A 599 -7.61 -33.58 33.22
CA HIS A 599 -8.22 -34.69 32.51
C HIS A 599 -9.10 -35.54 33.41
N ARG A 600 -10.24 -35.93 32.88
CA ARG A 600 -11.10 -36.93 33.49
C ARG A 600 -11.69 -37.86 32.45
N HIS A 601 -11.61 -39.15 32.73
CA HIS A 601 -12.25 -40.19 31.93
C HIS A 601 -13.60 -40.60 32.53
N TYR A 602 -14.60 -40.70 31.64
CA TYR A 602 -15.98 -41.00 32.02
C TYR A 602 -16.38 -42.42 31.56
N GLY A 603 -15.60 -43.43 31.91
CA GLY A 603 -15.89 -44.79 31.54
C GLY A 603 -16.11 -44.97 30.02
N ASN A 604 -17.28 -45.50 29.64
CA ASN A 604 -17.63 -45.69 28.24
C ASN A 604 -18.12 -44.40 27.54
N LEU A 605 -18.13 -43.25 28.22
CA LEU A 605 -18.63 -42.00 27.63
C LEU A 605 -17.58 -41.23 26.83
N GLY A 606 -16.33 -41.30 27.24
CA GLY A 606 -15.22 -40.56 26.65
C GLY A 606 -14.36 -39.82 27.64
N SER A 607 -13.49 -38.99 27.18
CA SER A 607 -12.55 -38.19 28.00
C SER A 607 -12.78 -36.70 27.87
N ILE A 608 -12.73 -35.97 28.98
CA ILE A 608 -12.78 -34.51 28.97
C ILE A 608 -11.42 -33.96 29.42
N PHE A 609 -10.89 -33.04 28.62
CA PHE A 609 -9.66 -32.30 28.89
C PHE A 609 -10.02 -30.83 29.12
N VAL A 610 -9.45 -30.21 30.15
CA VAL A 610 -9.56 -28.78 30.42
C VAL A 610 -8.17 -28.17 30.21
N VAL A 611 -8.06 -27.27 29.25
CA VAL A 611 -6.77 -26.75 28.74
C VAL A 611 -6.80 -25.22 28.73
N GLY A 612 -5.77 -24.63 29.32
CA GLY A 612 -5.57 -23.18 29.27
C GLY A 612 -4.99 -22.70 27.93
N ALA A 613 -5.30 -21.46 27.54
CA ALA A 613 -4.72 -20.88 26.32
C ALA A 613 -3.18 -20.83 26.38
N ARG A 614 -2.61 -20.51 27.53
CA ARG A 614 -1.15 -20.54 27.73
C ARG A 614 -0.57 -21.94 27.60
N THR A 615 -1.31 -22.96 28.02
CA THR A 615 -0.93 -24.37 27.84
C THR A 615 -0.93 -24.75 26.37
N LEU A 616 -1.98 -24.37 25.61
CA LEU A 616 -2.04 -24.61 24.17
C LEU A 616 -0.87 -23.95 23.43
N ILE A 617 -0.54 -22.70 23.79
CA ILE A 617 0.59 -21.99 23.20
C ILE A 617 1.89 -22.72 23.49
N ALA A 618 2.18 -23.04 24.74
CA ALA A 618 3.42 -23.69 25.15
C ALA A 618 3.60 -25.07 24.50
N ASP A 619 2.53 -25.87 24.42
CA ASP A 619 2.53 -27.18 23.79
C ASP A 619 2.75 -27.09 22.27
N ALA A 620 2.03 -26.19 21.59
CA ALA A 620 2.18 -25.98 20.15
C ALA A 620 3.56 -25.39 19.80
N GLU A 621 4.12 -24.49 20.62
CA GLU A 621 5.49 -24.01 20.47
C GLU A 621 6.51 -25.13 20.63
N ALA A 622 6.34 -26.00 21.62
CA ALA A 622 7.23 -27.15 21.82
C ALA A 622 7.21 -28.10 20.61
N ARG A 623 6.04 -28.38 20.04
CA ARG A 623 5.87 -29.17 18.81
C ARG A 623 6.55 -28.52 17.61
N ASN A 624 6.38 -27.22 17.41
CA ASN A 624 6.96 -26.46 16.29
C ASN A 624 8.48 -26.24 16.44
N LYS A 625 9.01 -26.14 17.68
CA LYS A 625 10.42 -25.85 17.96
C LYS A 625 11.38 -26.84 17.31
N VAL A 626 11.05 -28.11 17.34
CA VAL A 626 11.89 -29.18 16.77
C VAL A 626 12.10 -28.93 15.27
N PHE A 627 11.04 -28.59 14.53
CA PHE A 627 11.11 -28.29 13.10
C PHE A 627 11.94 -27.02 12.84
N LEU A 628 11.71 -25.95 13.59
CA LEU A 628 12.48 -24.71 13.45
C LEU A 628 13.96 -24.91 13.75
N ASP A 629 14.30 -25.71 14.72
CA ASP A 629 15.71 -26.00 15.07
C ASP A 629 16.41 -26.84 13.98
N ILE A 630 15.73 -27.80 13.36
CA ILE A 630 16.24 -28.57 12.23
C ILE A 630 16.51 -27.65 11.04
N ILE A 631 15.55 -26.80 10.68
CA ILE A 631 15.64 -25.84 9.58
C ILE A 631 16.78 -24.85 9.78
N ARG A 632 16.90 -24.26 10.97
CA ARG A 632 17.99 -23.33 11.30
C ARG A 632 19.38 -23.99 11.23
N LYS A 633 19.47 -25.24 11.57
CA LYS A 633 20.74 -26.01 11.44
C LYS A 633 21.09 -26.26 9.98
N GLN A 634 20.13 -26.63 9.15
CA GLN A 634 20.36 -26.88 7.72
C GLN A 634 20.74 -25.61 6.95
N SER A 635 20.09 -24.47 7.20
CA SER A 635 20.42 -23.19 6.55
C SER A 635 21.85 -22.70 6.89
N ARG A 636 22.37 -23.06 8.08
CA ARG A 636 23.78 -22.79 8.45
C ARG A 636 24.77 -23.73 7.76
N LEU A 637 24.38 -24.95 7.46
CA LEU A 637 25.20 -25.90 6.73
C LEU A 637 25.31 -25.55 5.25
N THR A 638 24.22 -25.13 4.62
CA THR A 638 24.22 -24.70 3.20
C THR A 638 25.14 -23.49 2.96
N LYS A 639 25.19 -22.54 3.90
CA LYS A 639 26.13 -21.40 3.84
C LYS A 639 27.61 -21.82 3.98
N ARG A 640 27.92 -22.88 4.70
CA ARG A 640 29.30 -23.41 4.78
C ARG A 640 29.75 -24.04 3.47
N PHE A 641 28.88 -24.84 2.84
CA PHE A 641 29.20 -25.49 1.57
C PHE A 641 29.28 -24.54 0.37
N SER A 642 28.52 -23.44 0.35
CA SER A 642 28.64 -22.40 -0.68
C SER A 642 29.86 -21.50 -0.53
N ALA A 643 30.41 -21.36 0.68
CA ALA A 643 31.66 -20.62 0.92
C ALA A 643 32.91 -21.45 0.59
N ASP A 644 32.85 -22.78 0.74
CA ASP A 644 33.97 -23.71 0.43
C ASP A 644 34.05 -24.03 -1.08
N SER A 645 33.00 -23.82 -1.87
CA SER A 645 33.01 -23.97 -3.33
C SER A 645 33.43 -22.73 -4.12
N ALA A 646 33.71 -21.61 -3.42
CA ALA A 646 34.16 -20.35 -4.02
C ALA A 646 35.66 -20.04 -3.74
N ASN A 647 36.43 -21.00 -3.22
CA ASN A 647 37.90 -20.93 -3.10
C ASN A 647 38.59 -21.83 -4.11
#